data_0ca77dc0ae2ad19b906505d4759755fc
#
_entry.id   0ca77dc0ae2ad19b906505d4759755fc
#
_cell.length_a   1.000
_cell.length_b   1.000
_cell.length_c   1.000
_cell.angle_alpha   90.00
_cell.angle_beta   90.00
_cell.angle_gamma   90.00
#
_symmetry.space_group_name_H-M   'P 1'
#
loop_
_entity.id
_entity.type
_entity.pdbx_description
1 polymer ?
#
loop_
_entity_poly.entity_id
_entity_poly.type
_entity_poly.pdbx_seq_one_letter_code
_entity_poly.pdbx_strand_id
1 'polypeptide(L)'
;MKHELIMSGLLVLGNPMMANAQKTETTTAESISTESSSIDSIQAMKEKLRQDSIEWEKQLAAVTIKGTRSQFRQKNGGIVARISGTSLEKEPNATEVLAKLPGMFKDKDGKPQAFIGGAPEIYINDRKVQDYSIVENLPVTQIKEVKVIHHPGAEYGNNVGCVLLITTKKNLQGLAIVENSGVLFDSFVSNNHDLDLTYTHGKMTYYGKLGYANWQGYWKEQDITTNYVSGNQTSNNTGSNTGSNATSYIASSTIDCKHSYNDHFYWSAGADLALTEKQTIGVKYDGYNIHQPMPFKMTSYAMTNDHVDDNVTGNNKFLYYDWQHHVNAFYQGKFGEKWKLNFFGDFVKLHTEQAQFVDEISEREARNKFTLLPQSDGTIWGAKARANYTINDKQTWMMGAEYNYVKSESRADYTPADKGTSTHSITKENHAAVFAEYSIDFKPFSLRVGLRYEHVDSRLNYLKDETGRTGIGSSETGTTGTLETASTEPLHRKYDNLYPSLLLSHQAGRFSQSLSYRSSEIRPSFQELNTGTVYANRYMRQVGNSQLEPSQRHEFQYQASYGDLFLQASYTYVKDYITSIITPDSDDPQTGYITWTNIDHCWNWGSFLGYRHRWGFYEPQVQAGIQQGFIKAIYMGKEKSFHDPYYIFSLYNGFHLPKGWYMNLSFSYRSSGTYDFVTISSVHNFDFQLYKSFLKDRLSLSLNVSDIFNTRRQKTDGTYDNVRFQQQKWEDTRSVQLRLTYRFNQAKKQYRGENSAQEAVGRMGGK
;
A
#
# COMPACT_ATOMS: atom_id res chain seq x y z
N MET A 1 4.84 0.55 4.82
CA MET A 1 6.19 0.36 4.24
C MET A 1 7.07 -0.67 4.96
N LYS A 2 6.60 -1.29 6.04
CA LYS A 2 7.46 -2.13 6.89
C LYS A 2 7.56 -3.60 6.53
N HIS A 3 6.71 -4.16 5.72
CA HIS A 3 6.64 -5.61 5.51
C HIS A 3 6.87 -6.08 4.08
N GLU A 4 7.20 -5.19 3.16
CA GLU A 4 7.17 -5.55 1.74
C GLU A 4 8.53 -5.88 1.10
N LEU A 5 9.65 -5.63 1.78
CA LEU A 5 10.96 -5.78 1.15
C LEU A 5 11.66 -7.13 1.36
N ILE A 6 11.36 -7.83 2.44
CA ILE A 6 11.97 -9.14 2.76
C ILE A 6 10.97 -10.29 2.59
N MET A 7 9.67 -9.99 2.64
CA MET A 7 8.60 -10.98 2.51
C MET A 7 8.32 -11.48 1.10
N SER A 8 9.08 -11.08 0.11
CA SER A 8 8.79 -11.49 -1.26
C SER A 8 9.19 -12.91 -1.61
N GLY A 9 9.86 -13.64 -0.71
CA GLY A 9 10.16 -15.05 -0.92
C GLY A 9 8.96 -15.98 -0.84
N LEU A 10 7.85 -15.59 -0.17
CA LEU A 10 6.73 -16.51 -0.03
C LEU A 10 5.36 -15.93 0.26
N LEU A 11 5.25 -14.66 0.53
CA LEU A 11 3.95 -14.02 0.57
C LEU A 11 3.79 -13.09 -0.61
N VAL A 12 3.92 -13.66 -1.79
CA VAL A 12 3.45 -13.05 -3.03
C VAL A 12 1.94 -13.10 -3.05
N LEU A 13 1.33 -12.24 -2.28
CA LEU A 13 -0.09 -11.98 -2.34
C LEU A 13 -0.33 -10.49 -2.48
N GLY A 14 0.22 -9.95 -3.54
CA GLY A 14 0.01 -8.58 -3.98
C GLY A 14 0.28 -8.49 -5.48
N ASN A 15 -0.76 -8.73 -6.26
CA ASN A 15 -0.93 -8.45 -7.69
C ASN A 15 0.32 -8.16 -8.51
N PRO A 16 0.72 -9.06 -9.40
CA PRO A 16 1.57 -8.70 -10.52
C PRO A 16 0.71 -7.97 -11.57
N MET A 17 1.13 -6.82 -11.98
CA MET A 17 0.66 -6.18 -13.19
C MET A 17 1.83 -5.77 -14.06
N MET A 18 1.95 -6.41 -15.18
CA MET A 18 1.96 -6.05 -16.59
C MET A 18 3.28 -5.89 -17.29
N ALA A 19 3.42 -6.20 -18.51
CA ALA A 19 2.92 -6.01 -19.85
C ALA A 19 3.75 -6.60 -20.98
N ASN A 20 3.21 -6.78 -22.16
CA ASN A 20 3.95 -6.94 -23.43
C ASN A 20 3.32 -6.23 -24.62
N ALA A 21 4.19 -5.74 -25.50
CA ALA A 21 3.81 -5.30 -26.85
C ALA A 21 4.51 -6.19 -27.89
N GLN A 22 3.75 -6.79 -28.79
CA GLN A 22 4.26 -7.57 -29.90
C GLN A 22 4.72 -6.69 -31.06
N LYS A 23 5.80 -7.15 -31.71
CA LYS A 23 6.31 -6.67 -33.02
C LYS A 23 5.25 -6.81 -34.10
N THR A 24 5.07 -5.76 -34.89
CA THR A 24 4.44 -5.85 -36.22
C THR A 24 5.47 -5.53 -37.26
N GLU A 25 5.56 -6.44 -38.23
CA GLU A 25 6.47 -6.36 -39.36
C GLU A 25 6.02 -5.30 -40.37
N THR A 26 7.02 -4.71 -41.00
CA THR A 26 6.97 -3.78 -42.14
C THR A 26 6.44 -4.45 -43.41
N THR A 27 5.54 -3.82 -44.10
CA THR A 27 5.31 -4.08 -45.52
C THR A 27 5.46 -2.81 -46.35
N THR A 28 6.14 -3.00 -47.39
CA THR A 28 6.71 -2.11 -48.44
C THR A 28 5.76 -1.14 -49.06
N ALA A 29 6.37 -0.03 -49.49
CA ALA A 29 5.83 1.03 -50.30
C ALA A 29 5.61 0.60 -51.74
N GLU A 30 4.54 1.07 -52.36
CA GLU A 30 4.45 1.25 -53.81
C GLU A 30 4.16 2.72 -54.16
N SER A 31 4.98 3.20 -55.08
CA SER A 31 4.95 4.54 -55.65
C SER A 31 3.94 4.64 -56.79
N ILE A 32 3.11 5.69 -56.84
CA ILE A 32 2.52 6.16 -58.06
C ILE A 32 2.60 7.69 -58.11
N SER A 33 3.24 8.13 -59.17
CA SER A 33 3.36 9.52 -59.62
C SER A 33 2.06 10.05 -60.22
N THR A 34 1.71 11.28 -59.93
CA THR A 34 1.19 12.20 -60.98
C THR A 34 1.23 13.66 -60.52
N GLU A 35 1.71 14.48 -61.38
CA GLU A 35 1.93 15.92 -61.26
C GLU A 35 0.67 16.76 -61.45
N SER A 36 0.78 18.02 -61.02
CA SER A 36 0.05 19.18 -61.44
C SER A 36 -1.40 19.39 -60.93
N SER A 37 -1.54 19.45 -59.60
CA SER A 37 -2.60 20.28 -58.99
C SER A 37 -2.18 20.85 -57.63
N SER A 38 -0.88 20.99 -57.44
CA SER A 38 -0.27 21.15 -56.09
C SER A 38 -0.12 22.57 -55.57
N ILE A 39 -0.27 23.60 -56.38
CA ILE A 39 -0.02 25.00 -55.95
C ILE A 39 -1.26 25.58 -55.27
N ASP A 40 -2.43 25.39 -55.82
CA ASP A 40 -3.69 25.90 -55.26
C ASP A 40 -4.09 25.13 -53.97
N SER A 41 -3.80 23.83 -53.91
CA SER A 41 -4.05 23.04 -52.72
C SER A 41 -3.06 23.35 -51.58
N ILE A 42 -1.82 23.72 -51.91
CA ILE A 42 -0.82 24.13 -50.91
C ILE A 42 -1.13 25.54 -50.38
N GLN A 43 -1.62 26.45 -51.22
CA GLN A 43 -2.07 27.76 -50.77
C GLN A 43 -3.34 27.69 -49.96
N ALA A 44 -4.32 26.89 -50.33
CA ALA A 44 -5.53 26.62 -49.54
C ALA A 44 -5.20 25.94 -48.20
N MET A 45 -4.23 25.04 -48.18
CA MET A 45 -3.78 24.39 -46.94
C MET A 45 -2.99 25.34 -46.04
N LYS A 46 -2.16 26.23 -46.60
CA LYS A 46 -1.47 27.30 -45.86
C LYS A 46 -2.45 28.33 -45.27
N GLU A 47 -3.48 28.72 -46.02
CA GLU A 47 -4.49 29.65 -45.52
C GLU A 47 -5.37 29.02 -44.45
N LYS A 48 -5.69 27.71 -44.58
CA LYS A 48 -6.39 26.95 -43.53
C LYS A 48 -5.55 26.79 -42.26
N LEU A 49 -4.26 26.49 -42.40
CA LEU A 49 -3.32 26.46 -41.28
C LEU A 49 -3.16 27.82 -40.61
N ARG A 50 -3.19 28.91 -41.38
CA ARG A 50 -3.13 30.27 -40.84
C ARG A 50 -4.44 30.66 -40.14
N GLN A 51 -5.58 30.30 -40.68
CA GLN A 51 -6.88 30.51 -40.03
C GLN A 51 -7.03 29.63 -38.77
N ASP A 52 -6.61 28.39 -38.83
CA ASP A 52 -6.55 27.51 -37.64
C ASP A 52 -5.61 28.07 -36.58
N SER A 53 -4.46 28.64 -36.96
CA SER A 53 -3.52 29.32 -36.06
C SER A 53 -4.12 30.58 -35.41
N ILE A 54 -4.84 31.41 -36.19
CA ILE A 54 -5.52 32.61 -35.66
C ILE A 54 -6.70 32.22 -34.77
N GLU A 55 -7.41 31.15 -35.07
CA GLU A 55 -8.47 30.63 -34.22
C GLU A 55 -7.91 29.99 -32.96
N TRP A 56 -6.74 29.37 -33.04
CA TRP A 56 -5.95 28.91 -31.90
C TRP A 56 -5.52 30.06 -31.00
N GLU A 57 -4.98 31.16 -31.56
CA GLU A 57 -4.61 32.36 -30.79
C GLU A 57 -5.83 33.04 -30.14
N LYS A 58 -6.97 33.09 -30.85
CA LYS A 58 -8.23 33.61 -30.28
C LYS A 58 -8.77 32.72 -29.17
N GLN A 59 -8.68 31.40 -29.29
CA GLN A 59 -9.07 30.45 -28.23
C GLN A 59 -8.10 30.49 -27.03
N LEU A 60 -6.80 30.73 -27.26
CA LEU A 60 -5.81 30.96 -26.22
C LEU A 60 -6.01 32.34 -25.55
N ALA A 61 -6.39 33.37 -26.28
CA ALA A 61 -6.66 34.70 -25.72
C ALA A 61 -8.00 34.76 -24.93
N ALA A 62 -8.95 33.87 -25.23
CA ALA A 62 -10.22 33.77 -24.51
C ALA A 62 -10.13 33.00 -23.18
N VAL A 63 -8.95 32.51 -22.80
CA VAL A 63 -8.70 32.02 -21.44
C VAL A 63 -8.54 33.24 -20.51
N THR A 64 -9.66 33.80 -20.08
CA THR A 64 -9.69 34.81 -19.04
C THR A 64 -8.99 34.25 -17.83
N ILE A 65 -7.81 34.76 -17.51
CA ILE A 65 -7.08 34.48 -16.24
C ILE A 65 -7.91 35.09 -15.12
N LYS A 66 -8.94 34.38 -14.66
CA LYS A 66 -9.48 34.63 -13.32
C LYS A 66 -8.36 34.32 -12.38
N GLY A 67 -7.90 35.33 -11.62
CA GLY A 67 -6.73 35.27 -10.75
C GLY A 67 -6.64 33.93 -10.04
N THR A 68 -5.58 33.21 -10.27
CA THR A 68 -5.31 31.87 -9.77
C THR A 68 -5.20 31.94 -8.24
N ARG A 69 -6.30 31.62 -7.57
CA ARG A 69 -6.22 31.27 -6.15
C ARG A 69 -5.30 30.06 -6.07
N SER A 70 -4.33 30.10 -5.15
CA SER A 70 -3.44 28.97 -4.90
C SER A 70 -4.22 27.67 -4.87
N GLN A 71 -3.82 26.68 -5.70
CA GLN A 71 -4.46 25.39 -5.82
C GLN A 71 -4.33 24.58 -4.54
N PHE A 72 -3.24 24.80 -3.80
CA PHE A 72 -2.95 24.22 -2.51
C PHE A 72 -2.95 25.29 -1.44
N ARG A 73 -3.57 25.00 -0.31
CA ARG A 73 -3.55 25.87 0.87
C ARG A 73 -3.49 25.03 2.12
N GLN A 74 -2.70 25.44 3.08
CA GLN A 74 -2.71 24.82 4.39
C GLN A 74 -3.95 25.26 5.17
N LYS A 75 -4.64 24.32 5.82
CA LYS A 75 -5.80 24.58 6.66
C LYS A 75 -5.91 23.51 7.72
N ASN A 76 -5.95 23.95 9.00
CA ASN A 76 -6.16 23.06 10.16
C ASN A 76 -5.32 21.78 10.08
N GLY A 77 -3.98 21.94 10.02
CA GLY A 77 -3.02 20.83 10.04
C GLY A 77 -3.00 19.92 8.84
N GLY A 78 -3.57 20.33 7.72
CA GLY A 78 -3.48 19.60 6.47
C GLY A 78 -3.41 20.53 5.28
N ILE A 79 -2.98 20.00 4.14
CA ILE A 79 -2.93 20.71 2.86
C ILE A 79 -4.23 20.45 2.13
N VAL A 80 -5.01 21.50 1.88
CA VAL A 80 -6.23 21.41 1.09
C VAL A 80 -5.89 21.69 -0.37
N ALA A 81 -6.05 20.68 -1.21
CA ALA A 81 -5.99 20.77 -2.65
C ALA A 81 -7.40 20.98 -3.20
N ARG A 82 -7.63 22.09 -3.88
CA ARG A 82 -8.87 22.30 -4.61
C ARG A 82 -8.80 21.55 -5.94
N ILE A 83 -9.77 20.69 -6.22
CA ILE A 83 -9.84 19.90 -7.43
C ILE A 83 -10.78 20.56 -8.44
N SER A 84 -12.00 20.88 -8.02
CA SER A 84 -13.01 21.49 -8.88
C SER A 84 -12.58 22.85 -9.43
N GLY A 85 -12.63 22.99 -10.75
CA GLY A 85 -12.23 24.18 -11.48
C GLY A 85 -10.71 24.35 -11.61
N THR A 86 -9.93 23.31 -11.35
CA THR A 86 -8.47 23.27 -11.54
C THR A 86 -8.07 22.24 -12.59
N SER A 87 -6.78 22.16 -12.92
CA SER A 87 -6.23 21.14 -13.80
C SER A 87 -6.39 19.74 -13.26
N LEU A 88 -6.34 19.55 -11.92
CA LEU A 88 -6.58 18.26 -11.28
C LEU A 88 -7.96 17.67 -11.60
N GLU A 89 -8.97 18.49 -11.92
CA GLU A 89 -10.28 18.00 -12.36
C GLU A 89 -10.23 17.26 -13.72
N LYS A 90 -9.17 17.45 -14.51
CA LYS A 90 -8.96 16.83 -15.82
C LYS A 90 -8.10 15.56 -15.77
N GLU A 91 -7.68 15.17 -14.59
CA GLU A 91 -7.01 13.88 -14.39
C GLU A 91 -7.97 12.73 -14.71
N PRO A 92 -7.50 11.62 -15.26
CA PRO A 92 -8.35 10.52 -15.70
C PRO A 92 -9.11 9.81 -14.58
N ASN A 93 -8.54 9.75 -13.41
CA ASN A 93 -9.14 9.12 -12.22
C ASN A 93 -8.67 9.78 -10.93
N ALA A 94 -9.30 9.43 -9.81
CA ALA A 94 -8.94 9.99 -8.52
C ALA A 94 -7.54 9.57 -8.06
N THR A 95 -7.07 8.37 -8.40
CA THR A 95 -5.71 7.89 -8.08
C THR A 95 -4.64 8.84 -8.62
N GLU A 96 -4.79 9.28 -9.88
CA GLU A 96 -3.88 10.26 -10.49
C GLU A 96 -3.92 11.61 -9.77
N VAL A 97 -5.11 12.03 -9.36
CA VAL A 97 -5.25 13.24 -8.53
C VAL A 97 -4.50 13.11 -7.22
N LEU A 98 -4.73 12.00 -6.50
CA LEU A 98 -4.16 11.80 -5.17
C LEU A 98 -2.63 11.69 -5.21
N ALA A 99 -2.07 11.00 -6.20
CA ALA A 99 -0.62 10.87 -6.37
C ALA A 99 0.07 12.20 -6.71
N LYS A 100 -0.67 13.17 -7.27
CA LYS A 100 -0.15 14.51 -7.60
C LYS A 100 -0.35 15.53 -6.48
N LEU A 101 -0.88 15.14 -5.34
CA LEU A 101 -0.99 16.00 -4.17
C LEU A 101 0.38 16.25 -3.53
N PRO A 102 0.57 17.38 -2.83
CA PRO A 102 1.83 17.66 -2.15
C PRO A 102 2.21 16.56 -1.16
N GLY A 103 3.45 16.07 -1.25
CA GLY A 103 3.97 15.01 -0.40
C GLY A 103 3.46 13.60 -0.75
N MET A 104 2.79 13.44 -1.89
CA MET A 104 2.30 12.15 -2.39
C MET A 104 3.04 11.73 -3.66
N PHE A 105 3.13 10.43 -3.91
CA PHE A 105 3.68 9.85 -5.13
C PHE A 105 2.95 8.52 -5.41
N LYS A 106 3.23 7.90 -6.55
CA LYS A 106 2.77 6.54 -6.84
C LYS A 106 3.77 5.52 -6.31
N ASP A 107 3.27 4.51 -5.65
CA ASP A 107 4.06 3.33 -5.31
C ASP A 107 4.31 2.42 -6.53
N LYS A 108 4.93 1.27 -6.31
CA LYS A 108 5.19 0.27 -7.35
C LYS A 108 3.89 -0.26 -8.01
N ASP A 109 2.79 -0.24 -7.29
CA ASP A 109 1.48 -0.73 -7.73
C ASP A 109 0.60 0.39 -8.34
N GLY A 110 1.16 1.60 -8.49
CA GLY A 110 0.46 2.75 -9.02
C GLY A 110 -0.50 3.43 -8.02
N LYS A 111 -0.53 3.00 -6.76
CA LYS A 111 -1.36 3.57 -5.71
C LYS A 111 -0.73 4.83 -5.11
N PRO A 112 -1.54 5.80 -4.63
CA PRO A 112 -1.00 6.98 -3.96
C PRO A 112 -0.39 6.60 -2.61
N GLN A 113 0.86 7.00 -2.43
CA GLN A 113 1.61 6.81 -1.20
C GLN A 113 2.13 8.15 -0.71
N ALA A 114 2.10 8.37 0.60
CA ALA A 114 2.73 9.53 1.19
C ALA A 114 4.26 9.32 1.25
N PHE A 115 5.00 10.36 0.89
CA PHE A 115 6.47 10.37 0.96
C PHE A 115 6.94 10.07 2.39
N ILE A 116 6.19 10.59 3.36
CA ILE A 116 6.36 10.33 4.78
C ILE A 116 5.03 9.79 5.30
N GLY A 117 5.05 8.68 6.03
CA GLY A 117 3.85 8.07 6.60
C GLY A 117 3.26 6.88 5.83
N GLY A 118 3.81 6.54 4.66
CA GLY A 118 3.43 5.33 3.92
C GLY A 118 2.08 5.42 3.21
N ALA A 119 1.36 4.30 3.11
CA ALA A 119 0.04 4.25 2.49
C ALA A 119 -0.97 5.10 3.28
N PRO A 120 -1.69 6.04 2.62
CA PRO A 120 -2.63 6.90 3.31
C PRO A 120 -3.94 6.16 3.60
N GLU A 121 -4.57 6.47 4.74
CA GLU A 121 -5.98 6.21 4.89
C GLU A 121 -6.80 7.23 4.11
N ILE A 122 -7.74 6.76 3.31
CA ILE A 122 -8.56 7.62 2.46
C ILE A 122 -9.98 7.71 3.00
N TYR A 123 -10.47 8.93 3.11
CA TYR A 123 -11.83 9.23 3.53
C TYR A 123 -12.56 10.00 2.43
N ILE A 124 -13.78 9.64 2.11
CA ILE A 124 -14.64 10.37 1.18
C ILE A 124 -15.85 10.90 1.96
N ASN A 125 -15.97 12.23 2.08
CA ASN A 125 -17.01 12.92 2.87
C ASN A 125 -17.06 12.43 4.33
N ASP A 126 -15.90 12.45 5.01
CA ASP A 126 -15.68 11.98 6.39
C ASP A 126 -15.86 10.45 6.58
N ARG A 127 -15.69 9.65 5.54
CA ARG A 127 -15.86 8.18 5.57
C ARG A 127 -14.60 7.50 5.11
N LYS A 128 -14.09 6.57 5.90
CA LYS A 128 -12.96 5.76 5.53
C LYS A 128 -13.33 4.85 4.36
N VAL A 129 -12.48 4.85 3.35
CA VAL A 129 -12.58 3.96 2.20
C VAL A 129 -12.01 2.62 2.59
N GLN A 130 -12.77 1.56 2.41
CA GLN A 130 -12.39 0.20 2.75
C GLN A 130 -11.79 -0.53 1.56
N ASP A 131 -12.36 -0.29 0.38
CA ASP A 131 -11.94 -0.88 -0.88
C ASP A 131 -11.39 0.24 -1.77
N TYR A 132 -10.10 0.13 -2.12
CA TYR A 132 -9.43 1.14 -2.94
C TYR A 132 -10.08 1.35 -4.31
N SER A 133 -10.78 0.35 -4.83
CA SER A 133 -11.55 0.47 -6.08
C SER A 133 -12.57 1.61 -6.04
N ILE A 134 -13.09 1.95 -4.84
CA ILE A 134 -13.98 3.12 -4.64
C ILE A 134 -13.26 4.42 -5.02
N VAL A 135 -11.97 4.52 -4.73
CA VAL A 135 -11.14 5.68 -5.09
C VAL A 135 -10.80 5.65 -6.58
N GLU A 136 -10.40 4.51 -7.10
CA GLU A 136 -10.07 4.36 -8.52
C GLU A 136 -11.24 4.75 -9.42
N ASN A 137 -12.45 4.39 -8.98
CA ASN A 137 -13.68 4.63 -9.71
C ASN A 137 -14.37 5.95 -9.37
N LEU A 138 -13.84 6.72 -8.39
CA LEU A 138 -14.38 8.03 -8.05
C LEU A 138 -14.12 9.02 -9.20
N PRO A 139 -15.19 9.53 -9.88
CA PRO A 139 -15.00 10.49 -10.94
C PRO A 139 -14.36 11.78 -10.42
N VAL A 140 -13.26 12.20 -11.02
CA VAL A 140 -12.55 13.41 -10.61
C VAL A 140 -13.45 14.65 -10.65
N THR A 141 -14.38 14.70 -11.61
CA THR A 141 -15.38 15.77 -11.72
C THR A 141 -16.32 15.87 -10.52
N GLN A 142 -16.44 14.80 -9.71
CA GLN A 142 -17.21 14.84 -8.47
C GLN A 142 -16.41 15.37 -7.28
N ILE A 143 -15.08 15.35 -7.35
CA ILE A 143 -14.23 15.81 -6.26
C ILE A 143 -14.26 17.34 -6.23
N LYS A 144 -14.61 17.90 -5.06
CA LYS A 144 -14.53 19.33 -4.80
C LYS A 144 -13.13 19.73 -4.36
N GLU A 145 -12.64 19.06 -3.33
CA GLU A 145 -11.33 19.28 -2.74
C GLU A 145 -10.83 18.01 -2.03
N VAL A 146 -9.53 17.89 -1.86
CA VAL A 146 -8.89 16.86 -1.06
C VAL A 146 -8.01 17.52 -0.01
N LYS A 147 -8.15 17.12 1.26
CA LYS A 147 -7.25 17.52 2.33
C LYS A 147 -6.28 16.39 2.63
N VAL A 148 -5.00 16.66 2.51
CA VAL A 148 -3.91 15.76 2.90
C VAL A 148 -3.52 16.07 4.34
N ILE A 149 -3.58 15.10 5.23
CA ILE A 149 -3.18 15.19 6.62
C ILE A 149 -2.03 14.21 6.82
N HIS A 150 -0.81 14.71 6.79
CA HIS A 150 0.39 13.88 7.01
C HIS A 150 0.61 13.55 8.50
N HIS A 151 -0.05 14.27 9.39
CA HIS A 151 -0.10 13.99 10.82
C HIS A 151 -1.55 13.90 11.29
N PRO A 152 -2.16 12.70 11.23
CA PRO A 152 -3.49 12.48 11.74
C PRO A 152 -3.59 12.75 13.24
N GLY A 153 -4.69 13.33 13.68
CA GLY A 153 -4.97 13.60 15.11
C GLY A 153 -5.35 12.34 15.89
N ALA A 154 -5.64 12.51 17.18
CA ALA A 154 -5.97 11.42 18.11
C ALA A 154 -7.23 10.59 17.72
N GLU A 155 -8.06 11.10 16.82
CA GLU A 155 -9.26 10.41 16.29
C GLU A 155 -8.92 9.25 15.32
N TYR A 156 -7.73 9.26 14.73
CA TYR A 156 -7.27 8.23 13.80
C TYR A 156 -6.48 7.16 14.56
N GLY A 157 -6.49 5.93 14.06
CA GLY A 157 -5.75 4.83 14.66
C GLY A 157 -4.24 5.14 14.79
N ASN A 158 -3.58 4.51 15.73
CA ASN A 158 -2.17 4.77 16.04
C ASN A 158 -1.22 4.41 14.89
N ASN A 159 -1.59 3.43 14.07
CA ASN A 159 -0.80 2.98 12.92
C ASN A 159 -0.97 3.85 11.67
N VAL A 160 -1.82 4.89 11.69
CA VAL A 160 -2.14 5.72 10.53
C VAL A 160 -1.10 6.81 10.36
N GLY A 161 -0.30 6.73 9.32
CA GLY A 161 0.76 7.72 9.04
C GLY A 161 0.32 8.91 8.19
N CYS A 162 -0.71 8.76 7.35
CA CYS A 162 -1.25 9.80 6.49
C CYS A 162 -2.75 9.61 6.27
N VAL A 163 -3.51 10.70 6.15
CA VAL A 163 -4.95 10.68 5.86
C VAL A 163 -5.28 11.59 4.69
N LEU A 164 -6.08 11.10 3.75
CA LEU A 164 -6.63 11.86 2.63
C LEU A 164 -8.13 12.04 2.82
N LEU A 165 -8.59 13.26 3.04
CA LEU A 165 -10.01 13.57 3.16
C LEU A 165 -10.53 14.13 1.83
N ILE A 166 -11.26 13.34 1.07
CA ILE A 166 -11.89 13.73 -0.19
C ILE A 166 -13.27 14.30 0.11
N THR A 167 -13.51 15.53 -0.30
CA THR A 167 -14.84 16.15 -0.24
C THR A 167 -15.44 16.19 -1.64
N THR A 168 -16.65 15.65 -1.81
CA THR A 168 -17.36 15.68 -3.10
C THR A 168 -18.34 16.86 -3.21
N LYS A 169 -18.79 17.15 -4.44
CA LYS A 169 -19.81 18.19 -4.72
C LYS A 169 -21.19 17.74 -4.20
N LYS A 170 -22.13 18.64 -3.89
CA LYS A 170 -23.48 18.31 -3.35
C LYS A 170 -24.44 17.72 -4.39
N ASN A 171 -25.45 17.02 -3.93
CA ASN A 171 -26.33 16.06 -4.60
C ASN A 171 -27.38 16.57 -5.59
N LEU A 172 -27.79 15.61 -6.46
CA LEU A 172 -29.04 15.58 -7.22
C LEU A 172 -29.97 14.45 -6.71
N GLN A 173 -31.28 14.60 -6.86
CA GLN A 173 -32.29 13.54 -6.67
C GLN A 173 -32.29 12.59 -7.89
N GLY A 174 -32.76 11.38 -7.73
CA GLY A 174 -32.95 10.40 -8.79
C GLY A 174 -31.85 9.33 -8.90
N LEU A 175 -31.85 8.63 -10.00
CA LEU A 175 -30.88 7.57 -10.32
C LEU A 175 -29.60 8.16 -10.90
N ALA A 176 -28.47 7.63 -10.43
CA ALA A 176 -27.17 7.83 -11.02
C ALA A 176 -26.47 6.50 -11.22
N ILE A 177 -25.78 6.38 -12.34
CA ILE A 177 -25.02 5.19 -12.74
C ILE A 177 -23.63 5.63 -13.13
N VAL A 178 -22.63 4.94 -12.64
CA VAL A 178 -21.25 5.03 -13.12
C VAL A 178 -20.80 3.64 -13.50
N GLU A 179 -20.34 3.51 -14.74
CA GLU A 179 -19.76 2.27 -15.24
C GLU A 179 -18.31 2.57 -15.68
N ASN A 180 -17.37 1.73 -15.24
CA ASN A 180 -15.97 1.78 -15.63
C ASN A 180 -15.57 0.43 -16.18
N SER A 181 -15.04 0.42 -17.40
CA SER A 181 -14.46 -0.75 -18.02
C SER A 181 -13.02 -0.47 -18.41
N GLY A 182 -12.14 -1.34 -18.04
CA GLY A 182 -10.71 -1.28 -18.35
C GLY A 182 -10.24 -2.56 -19.01
N VAL A 183 -9.41 -2.41 -20.04
CA VAL A 183 -8.63 -3.51 -20.61
C VAL A 183 -7.18 -3.10 -20.59
N LEU A 184 -6.37 -4.02 -20.26
CA LEU A 184 -4.97 -3.83 -20.08
C LEU A 184 -4.21 -4.93 -20.79
N PHE A 185 -3.23 -4.49 -21.56
CA PHE A 185 -2.39 -5.29 -22.45
C PHE A 185 -0.97 -5.31 -21.92
N ASP A 186 -0.50 -6.49 -21.66
CA ASP A 186 0.84 -6.82 -21.24
C ASP A 186 1.29 -8.14 -21.85
N SER A 187 1.97 -9.03 -21.14
CA SER A 187 2.17 -10.41 -21.59
C SER A 187 0.83 -11.12 -21.82
N PHE A 188 -0.22 -10.64 -21.16
CA PHE A 188 -1.56 -11.18 -21.17
C PHE A 188 -2.59 -10.07 -21.35
N VAL A 189 -3.86 -10.42 -21.32
CA VAL A 189 -4.95 -9.45 -21.36
C VAL A 189 -5.72 -9.50 -20.05
N SER A 190 -5.58 -8.46 -19.27
CA SER A 190 -6.33 -8.27 -18.03
C SER A 190 -7.52 -7.34 -18.26
N ASN A 191 -8.57 -7.48 -17.47
CA ASN A 191 -9.74 -6.62 -17.58
C ASN A 191 -10.36 -6.33 -16.21
N ASN A 192 -11.07 -5.20 -16.12
CA ASN A 192 -11.89 -4.86 -14.97
C ASN A 192 -13.18 -4.15 -15.39
N HIS A 193 -14.25 -4.42 -14.67
CA HIS A 193 -15.58 -3.85 -14.88
C HIS A 193 -16.19 -3.47 -13.54
N ASP A 194 -16.67 -2.23 -13.41
CA ASP A 194 -17.28 -1.70 -12.20
C ASP A 194 -18.60 -1.01 -12.52
N LEU A 195 -19.65 -1.39 -11.86
CA LEU A 195 -20.96 -0.76 -11.93
C LEU A 195 -21.35 -0.19 -10.57
N ASP A 196 -21.42 1.14 -10.46
CA ASP A 196 -21.89 1.85 -9.28
C ASP A 196 -23.29 2.43 -9.53
N LEU A 197 -24.22 2.12 -8.65
CA LEU A 197 -25.60 2.59 -8.68
C LEU A 197 -25.89 3.41 -7.42
N THR A 198 -26.51 4.55 -7.58
CA THR A 198 -27.06 5.34 -6.46
C THR A 198 -28.42 5.86 -6.81
N TYR A 199 -29.41 5.56 -5.98
CA TYR A 199 -30.78 6.06 -6.14
C TYR A 199 -31.21 6.85 -4.92
N THR A 200 -31.55 8.11 -5.13
CA THR A 200 -32.06 8.99 -4.05
C THR A 200 -33.48 9.39 -4.31
N HIS A 201 -34.36 9.03 -3.37
CA HIS A 201 -35.78 9.41 -3.39
C HIS A 201 -36.20 9.94 -2.02
N GLY A 202 -36.65 11.19 -1.94
CA GLY A 202 -37.01 11.83 -0.69
C GLY A 202 -35.87 11.78 0.34
N LYS A 203 -36.12 11.15 1.47
CA LYS A 203 -35.17 11.01 2.59
C LYS A 203 -34.26 9.79 2.47
N MET A 204 -34.57 8.85 1.56
CA MET A 204 -33.83 7.61 1.36
C MET A 204 -32.78 7.75 0.25
N THR A 205 -31.63 7.14 0.46
CA THR A 205 -30.63 6.91 -0.59
C THR A 205 -30.21 5.46 -0.54
N TYR A 206 -30.25 4.79 -1.68
CA TYR A 206 -29.82 3.41 -1.87
C TYR A 206 -28.50 3.38 -2.64
N TYR A 207 -27.63 2.46 -2.29
CA TYR A 207 -26.35 2.23 -2.92
C TYR A 207 -26.25 0.79 -3.38
N GLY A 208 -25.70 0.58 -4.56
CA GLY A 208 -25.34 -0.72 -5.06
C GLY A 208 -24.04 -0.65 -5.83
N LYS A 209 -23.18 -1.63 -5.66
CA LYS A 209 -21.94 -1.78 -6.45
C LYS A 209 -21.75 -3.23 -6.81
N LEU A 210 -21.32 -3.48 -8.04
CA LEU A 210 -20.85 -4.76 -8.52
C LEU A 210 -19.54 -4.52 -9.27
N GLY A 211 -18.55 -5.35 -9.03
CA GLY A 211 -17.30 -5.26 -9.72
C GLY A 211 -16.68 -6.63 -9.95
N TYR A 212 -16.00 -6.75 -11.07
CA TYR A 212 -15.21 -7.91 -11.44
C TYR A 212 -13.89 -7.44 -12.05
N ALA A 213 -12.81 -8.07 -11.65
CA ALA A 213 -11.52 -7.88 -12.26
C ALA A 213 -10.84 -9.24 -12.46
N ASN A 214 -10.25 -9.43 -13.63
CA ASN A 214 -9.36 -10.56 -13.92
C ASN A 214 -7.99 -9.98 -14.25
N TRP A 215 -7.03 -10.23 -13.38
CA TRP A 215 -5.66 -9.79 -13.54
C TRP A 215 -4.78 -10.98 -13.89
N GLN A 216 -3.99 -10.85 -14.95
CA GLN A 216 -3.08 -11.88 -15.41
C GLN A 216 -1.66 -11.32 -15.45
N GLY A 217 -0.64 -12.16 -15.29
CA GLY A 217 0.73 -11.68 -15.31
C GLY A 217 1.77 -12.79 -15.30
N TYR A 218 2.99 -12.37 -15.60
CA TYR A 218 4.23 -13.13 -15.47
C TYR A 218 5.06 -12.56 -14.34
N TRP A 219 5.67 -13.42 -13.54
CA TRP A 219 6.71 -12.99 -12.62
C TRP A 219 7.77 -14.09 -12.42
N LYS A 220 8.96 -13.64 -12.15
CA LYS A 220 10.09 -14.50 -11.81
C LYS A 220 10.85 -13.86 -10.66
N GLU A 221 11.27 -14.67 -9.72
CA GLU A 221 12.04 -14.23 -8.57
C GLU A 221 13.22 -15.16 -8.34
N GLN A 222 14.37 -14.58 -8.01
CA GLN A 222 15.56 -15.33 -7.62
C GLN A 222 16.00 -14.81 -6.26
N ASP A 223 16.12 -15.73 -5.31
CA ASP A 223 16.68 -15.53 -3.99
C ASP A 223 17.99 -16.29 -3.85
N ILE A 224 18.98 -15.68 -3.23
CA ILE A 224 20.25 -16.30 -2.88
C ILE A 224 20.53 -15.95 -1.42
N THR A 225 20.69 -16.98 -0.60
CA THR A 225 21.10 -16.86 0.80
C THR A 225 22.47 -17.45 0.99
N THR A 226 23.37 -16.73 1.62
CA THR A 226 24.72 -17.21 1.98
C THR A 226 24.87 -17.13 3.47
N ASN A 227 25.12 -18.27 4.11
CA ASN A 227 25.43 -18.40 5.54
C ASN A 227 26.93 -18.61 5.72
N TYR A 228 27.57 -17.82 6.57
CA TYR A 228 28.99 -17.90 6.88
C TYR A 228 29.18 -18.52 8.26
N VAL A 229 29.71 -19.76 8.31
CA VAL A 229 30.06 -20.45 9.57
C VAL A 229 31.55 -20.30 9.83
N SER A 230 31.91 -19.65 10.94
CA SER A 230 33.31 -19.52 11.36
C SER A 230 33.87 -20.87 11.74
N GLY A 231 34.97 -21.32 11.09
CA GLY A 231 35.64 -22.57 11.49
C GLY A 231 36.14 -22.48 12.94
N ASN A 232 35.87 -23.50 13.75
CA ASN A 232 36.39 -23.62 15.10
C ASN A 232 37.91 -23.47 15.05
N GLN A 233 38.48 -22.46 15.72
CA GLN A 233 39.90 -22.39 15.95
C GLN A 233 40.28 -23.52 16.93
N THR A 234 40.67 -24.66 16.41
CA THR A 234 41.49 -25.58 17.18
C THR A 234 42.82 -24.89 17.41
N SER A 235 43.01 -24.39 18.64
CA SER A 235 44.29 -23.79 19.09
C SER A 235 45.34 -24.90 19.14
N ASN A 236 45.97 -25.20 18.00
CA ASN A 236 47.24 -25.89 17.98
C ASN A 236 48.34 -24.86 18.26
N ASN A 237 49.03 -25.04 19.32
CA ASN A 237 50.09 -24.24 19.94
C ASN A 237 51.36 -24.19 19.07
N THR A 238 51.24 -23.89 17.77
CA THR A 238 52.38 -23.61 16.87
C THR A 238 52.03 -22.37 16.06
N GLY A 239 52.78 -21.29 16.37
CA GLY A 239 52.54 -19.94 15.82
C GLY A 239 52.67 -19.85 14.29
N SER A 240 51.59 -20.12 13.62
CA SER A 240 51.35 -19.76 12.21
C SER A 240 49.96 -19.15 12.13
N ASN A 241 49.91 -17.85 11.80
CA ASN A 241 48.66 -17.13 11.46
C ASN A 241 48.09 -17.68 10.15
N THR A 242 47.37 -18.80 10.20
CA THR A 242 46.51 -19.22 9.11
C THR A 242 45.16 -18.55 9.33
N GLY A 243 44.75 -17.71 8.36
CA GLY A 243 43.47 -17.00 8.39
C GLY A 243 42.32 -18.00 8.65
N SER A 244 41.38 -17.61 9.49
CA SER A 244 40.16 -18.37 9.73
C SER A 244 39.36 -18.48 8.42
N ASN A 245 39.44 -19.61 7.77
CA ASN A 245 38.59 -19.90 6.60
C ASN A 245 37.18 -20.15 7.09
N ALA A 246 36.30 -19.15 6.96
CA ALA A 246 34.88 -19.33 7.18
C ALA A 246 34.33 -20.22 6.06
N THR A 247 33.56 -21.25 6.42
CA THR A 247 32.82 -22.06 5.43
C THR A 247 31.57 -21.27 5.01
N SER A 248 31.38 -21.15 3.70
CA SER A 248 30.17 -20.52 3.13
C SER A 248 29.20 -21.59 2.66
N TYR A 249 27.96 -21.50 3.15
CA TYR A 249 26.82 -22.30 2.72
C TYR A 249 25.89 -21.43 1.90
N ILE A 250 25.68 -21.75 0.63
CA ILE A 250 24.87 -20.97 -0.31
C ILE A 250 23.65 -21.78 -0.67
N ALA A 251 22.48 -21.19 -0.54
CA ALA A 251 21.24 -21.70 -1.07
C ALA A 251 20.65 -20.70 -2.06
N SER A 252 20.31 -21.12 -3.25
CA SER A 252 19.62 -20.30 -4.24
C SER A 252 18.31 -20.94 -4.63
N SER A 253 17.27 -20.12 -4.78
CA SER A 253 15.98 -20.55 -5.31
C SER A 253 15.51 -19.59 -6.39
N THR A 254 15.05 -20.12 -7.50
CA THR A 254 14.41 -19.37 -8.58
C THR A 254 13.00 -19.89 -8.78
N ILE A 255 12.04 -19.00 -8.61
CA ILE A 255 10.62 -19.22 -8.90
C ILE A 255 10.31 -18.57 -10.24
N ASP A 256 9.69 -19.31 -11.15
CA ASP A 256 9.33 -18.82 -12.49
C ASP A 256 7.85 -19.14 -12.76
N CYS A 257 7.00 -18.15 -12.51
CA CYS A 257 5.56 -18.22 -12.78
C CYS A 257 5.28 -17.65 -14.18
N LYS A 258 5.10 -18.54 -15.15
CA LYS A 258 4.87 -18.13 -16.54
C LYS A 258 3.52 -17.48 -16.77
N HIS A 259 2.53 -17.82 -15.97
CA HIS A 259 1.19 -17.28 -16.06
C HIS A 259 0.47 -17.43 -14.71
N SER A 260 0.20 -16.30 -14.08
CA SER A 260 -0.70 -16.23 -12.93
C SER A 260 -1.96 -15.49 -13.33
N TYR A 261 -3.07 -15.79 -12.69
CA TYR A 261 -4.29 -15.00 -12.83
C TYR A 261 -4.95 -14.82 -11.48
N ASN A 262 -5.66 -13.71 -11.31
CA ASN A 262 -6.35 -13.31 -10.09
C ASN A 262 -7.75 -12.85 -10.48
N ASP A 263 -8.74 -13.65 -10.13
CA ASP A 263 -10.15 -13.32 -10.26
C ASP A 263 -10.61 -12.65 -8.97
N HIS A 264 -11.08 -11.43 -9.10
CA HIS A 264 -11.60 -10.65 -7.98
C HIS A 264 -13.03 -10.20 -8.26
N PHE A 265 -13.97 -10.72 -7.53
CA PHE A 265 -15.37 -10.31 -7.55
C PHE A 265 -15.71 -9.59 -6.25
N TYR A 266 -16.34 -8.40 -6.33
CA TYR A 266 -16.75 -7.64 -5.16
C TYR A 266 -18.10 -6.98 -5.37
N TRP A 267 -18.81 -6.77 -4.26
CA TRP A 267 -20.17 -6.23 -4.26
C TRP A 267 -20.42 -5.38 -3.02
N SER A 268 -21.37 -4.45 -3.13
CA SER A 268 -21.93 -3.79 -1.96
C SER A 268 -23.40 -3.40 -2.18
N ALA A 269 -24.15 -3.38 -1.09
CA ALA A 269 -25.50 -2.84 -1.04
C ALA A 269 -25.70 -2.08 0.27
N GLY A 270 -26.42 -0.97 0.23
CA GLY A 270 -26.67 -0.20 1.44
C GLY A 270 -27.75 0.85 1.27
N ALA A 271 -28.17 1.43 2.38
CA ALA A 271 -29.14 2.51 2.39
C ALA A 271 -28.87 3.50 3.52
N ASP A 272 -29.12 4.77 3.24
CA ASP A 272 -29.16 5.86 4.22
C ASP A 272 -30.56 6.43 4.33
N LEU A 273 -31.02 6.69 5.56
CA LEU A 273 -32.25 7.41 5.86
C LEU A 273 -31.92 8.74 6.57
N ALA A 274 -32.27 9.84 5.94
CA ALA A 274 -32.26 11.16 6.58
C ALA A 274 -33.48 11.27 7.51
N LEU A 275 -33.28 11.02 8.81
CA LEU A 275 -34.33 11.19 9.83
C LEU A 275 -34.85 12.63 9.85
N THR A 276 -33.89 13.55 9.85
CA THR A 276 -34.09 15.00 9.75
C THR A 276 -33.06 15.61 8.80
N GLU A 277 -33.09 16.90 8.56
CA GLU A 277 -32.03 17.62 7.84
C GLU A 277 -30.64 17.52 8.50
N LYS A 278 -30.64 17.30 9.84
CA LYS A 278 -29.42 17.27 10.67
C LYS A 278 -29.04 15.86 11.16
N GLN A 279 -29.86 14.84 10.90
CA GLN A 279 -29.66 13.48 11.42
C GLN A 279 -29.82 12.44 10.32
N THR A 280 -28.92 11.47 10.27
CA THR A 280 -28.91 10.38 9.28
C THR A 280 -28.50 9.07 9.96
N ILE A 281 -29.20 7.99 9.62
CA ILE A 281 -28.78 6.63 9.92
C ILE A 281 -28.52 5.90 8.60
N GLY A 282 -27.72 4.86 8.62
CA GLY A 282 -27.50 4.02 7.46
C GLY A 282 -26.92 2.67 7.83
N VAL A 283 -27.08 1.74 6.89
CA VAL A 283 -26.50 0.41 6.94
C VAL A 283 -25.95 0.06 5.57
N LYS A 284 -24.81 -0.62 5.55
CA LYS A 284 -24.14 -1.11 4.35
C LYS A 284 -23.65 -2.54 4.60
N TYR A 285 -23.83 -3.39 3.62
CA TYR A 285 -23.17 -4.67 3.50
C TYR A 285 -22.27 -4.65 2.29
N ASP A 286 -21.04 -5.08 2.45
CA ASP A 286 -20.06 -5.26 1.38
C ASP A 286 -19.31 -6.58 1.54
N GLY A 287 -18.81 -7.09 0.44
CA GLY A 287 -18.02 -8.29 0.42
C GLY A 287 -17.19 -8.41 -0.85
N TYR A 288 -16.22 -9.31 -0.79
CA TYR A 288 -15.43 -9.69 -1.94
C TYR A 288 -15.05 -11.17 -1.88
N ASN A 289 -14.61 -11.66 -3.02
CA ASN A 289 -14.02 -12.98 -3.19
C ASN A 289 -12.82 -12.85 -4.16
N ILE A 290 -11.68 -13.42 -3.77
CA ILE A 290 -10.47 -13.48 -4.58
C ILE A 290 -10.10 -14.94 -4.79
N HIS A 291 -9.78 -15.31 -6.03
CA HIS A 291 -9.25 -16.61 -6.39
C HIS A 291 -8.02 -16.43 -7.29
N GLN A 292 -6.86 -16.85 -6.80
CA GLN A 292 -5.59 -16.63 -7.48
C GLN A 292 -4.74 -17.92 -7.51
N PRO A 293 -4.87 -18.76 -8.54
CA PRO A 293 -3.94 -19.86 -8.79
C PRO A 293 -2.66 -19.38 -9.46
N MET A 294 -1.53 -19.83 -8.93
CA MET A 294 -0.19 -19.49 -9.39
C MET A 294 0.63 -20.77 -9.57
N PRO A 295 0.58 -21.43 -10.73
CA PRO A 295 1.49 -22.53 -11.06
C PRO A 295 2.87 -21.96 -11.40
N PHE A 296 3.93 -22.55 -10.86
CA PHE A 296 5.29 -22.09 -11.12
C PHE A 296 6.27 -23.25 -11.17
N LYS A 297 7.33 -23.05 -11.94
CA LYS A 297 8.50 -23.90 -11.91
C LYS A 297 9.50 -23.34 -10.89
N MET A 298 10.01 -24.20 -10.03
CA MET A 298 11.06 -23.87 -9.09
C MET A 298 12.36 -24.59 -9.50
N THR A 299 13.47 -23.87 -9.43
CA THR A 299 14.81 -24.44 -9.52
C THR A 299 15.63 -23.90 -8.37
N SER A 300 16.21 -24.79 -7.59
CA SER A 300 17.04 -24.42 -6.45
C SER A 300 18.34 -25.23 -6.46
N TYR A 301 19.38 -24.66 -5.86
CA TYR A 301 20.62 -25.38 -5.60
C TYR A 301 21.19 -25.00 -4.25
N ALA A 302 21.94 -25.93 -3.67
CA ALA A 302 22.75 -25.70 -2.47
C ALA A 302 24.23 -25.92 -2.80
N MET A 303 25.11 -25.12 -2.17
CA MET A 303 26.56 -25.19 -2.35
C MET A 303 27.28 -25.01 -1.03
N THR A 304 28.42 -25.67 -0.91
CA THR A 304 29.39 -25.48 0.18
C THR A 304 30.73 -25.09 -0.41
N ASN A 305 31.26 -23.90 -0.10
CA ASN A 305 32.54 -23.38 -0.61
C ASN A 305 32.68 -23.56 -2.13
N ASP A 306 31.74 -23.11 -2.92
CA ASP A 306 31.70 -23.19 -4.38
C ASP A 306 31.49 -24.61 -4.97
N HIS A 307 31.29 -25.62 -4.13
CA HIS A 307 30.93 -26.97 -4.58
C HIS A 307 29.40 -27.14 -4.51
N VAL A 308 28.77 -27.58 -5.61
CA VAL A 308 27.34 -27.86 -5.65
C VAL A 308 27.06 -29.16 -4.90
N ASP A 309 26.25 -29.05 -3.85
CA ASP A 309 25.87 -30.21 -3.01
C ASP A 309 24.54 -30.81 -3.47
N ASP A 310 23.62 -30.00 -3.98
CA ASP A 310 22.31 -30.45 -4.44
C ASP A 310 21.74 -29.54 -5.52
N ASN A 311 20.99 -30.11 -6.46
CA ASN A 311 20.15 -29.44 -7.43
C ASN A 311 18.71 -29.92 -7.27
N VAL A 312 17.78 -28.99 -7.18
CA VAL A 312 16.35 -29.27 -6.99
C VAL A 312 15.54 -28.65 -8.12
N THR A 313 14.64 -29.41 -8.69
CA THR A 313 13.65 -28.91 -9.64
C THR A 313 12.25 -29.27 -9.16
N GLY A 314 11.32 -28.33 -9.24
CA GLY A 314 9.95 -28.53 -8.81
C GLY A 314 8.93 -27.92 -9.76
N ASN A 315 7.76 -28.54 -9.81
CA ASN A 315 6.55 -27.97 -10.42
C ASN A 315 5.54 -27.75 -9.29
N ASN A 316 5.55 -26.56 -8.76
CA ASN A 316 4.78 -26.19 -7.59
C ASN A 316 3.58 -25.35 -7.99
N LYS A 317 2.59 -25.26 -7.11
CA LYS A 317 1.43 -24.39 -7.31
C LYS A 317 1.05 -23.74 -5.98
N PHE A 318 0.87 -22.44 -5.98
CA PHE A 318 0.11 -21.72 -4.96
C PHE A 318 -1.32 -21.54 -5.41
N LEU A 319 -2.24 -21.67 -4.47
CA LEU A 319 -3.63 -21.28 -4.63
C LEU A 319 -3.98 -20.35 -3.48
N TYR A 320 -4.24 -19.11 -3.81
CA TYR A 320 -4.74 -18.13 -2.86
C TYR A 320 -6.24 -17.97 -3.04
N TYR A 321 -6.97 -18.11 -1.96
CA TYR A 321 -8.40 -17.89 -1.87
C TYR A 321 -8.69 -17.00 -0.67
N ASP A 322 -9.44 -15.92 -0.88
CA ASP A 322 -9.77 -14.96 0.17
C ASP A 322 -11.19 -14.45 -0.03
N TRP A 323 -11.95 -14.37 1.05
CA TRP A 323 -13.24 -13.71 1.03
C TRP A 323 -13.49 -12.94 2.33
N GLN A 324 -14.27 -11.88 2.20
CA GLN A 324 -14.70 -11.06 3.32
C GLN A 324 -16.17 -10.67 3.18
N HIS A 325 -16.88 -10.69 4.29
CA HIS A 325 -18.19 -10.11 4.48
C HIS A 325 -18.12 -9.06 5.57
N HIS A 326 -18.64 -7.86 5.30
CA HIS A 326 -18.62 -6.75 6.22
C HIS A 326 -20.00 -6.09 6.27
N VAL A 327 -20.53 -5.94 7.47
CA VAL A 327 -21.74 -5.15 7.76
C VAL A 327 -21.32 -3.94 8.58
N ASN A 328 -21.64 -2.75 8.10
CA ASN A 328 -21.42 -1.49 8.82
C ASN A 328 -22.75 -0.76 9.04
N ALA A 329 -22.97 -0.24 10.22
CA ALA A 329 -24.08 0.63 10.55
C ALA A 329 -23.58 1.94 11.16
N PHE A 330 -24.27 3.03 10.90
CA PHE A 330 -23.91 4.32 11.47
C PHE A 330 -25.11 5.19 11.85
N TYR A 331 -24.86 6.09 12.81
CA TYR A 331 -25.70 7.24 13.10
C TYR A 331 -24.82 8.50 13.10
N GLN A 332 -25.28 9.56 12.43
CA GLN A 332 -24.69 10.89 12.48
C GLN A 332 -25.76 11.93 12.80
N GLY A 333 -25.52 12.78 13.78
CA GLY A 333 -26.47 13.81 14.19
C GLY A 333 -25.81 15.12 14.61
N LYS A 334 -26.43 16.24 14.22
CA LYS A 334 -26.12 17.58 14.75
C LYS A 334 -27.21 18.00 15.71
N PHE A 335 -26.84 18.40 16.94
CA PHE A 335 -27.74 18.83 17.99
C PHE A 335 -27.44 20.26 18.35
N GLY A 336 -28.42 21.14 18.13
CA GLY A 336 -28.22 22.59 18.16
C GLY A 336 -27.16 23.02 17.15
N GLU A 337 -26.37 24.03 17.48
CA GLU A 337 -25.29 24.58 16.68
C GLU A 337 -23.91 24.06 17.14
N LYS A 338 -23.83 23.41 18.31
CA LYS A 338 -22.58 23.12 19.01
C LYS A 338 -22.15 21.66 18.95
N TRP A 339 -23.10 20.70 18.92
CA TRP A 339 -22.79 19.28 19.01
C TRP A 339 -22.92 18.55 17.66
N LYS A 340 -21.91 17.75 17.30
CA LYS A 340 -21.98 16.74 16.24
C LYS A 340 -21.61 15.39 16.85
N LEU A 341 -22.54 14.43 16.81
CA LEU A 341 -22.36 13.07 17.32
C LEU A 341 -22.32 12.08 16.16
N ASN A 342 -21.38 11.13 16.23
CA ASN A 342 -21.27 10.04 15.27
C ASN A 342 -21.10 8.73 16.05
N PHE A 343 -21.83 7.69 15.64
CA PHE A 343 -21.71 6.34 16.14
C PHE A 343 -21.55 5.40 14.95
N PHE A 344 -20.65 4.44 15.07
CA PHE A 344 -20.36 3.43 14.06
C PHE A 344 -20.31 2.06 14.71
N GLY A 345 -20.80 1.05 14.01
CA GLY A 345 -20.75 -0.34 14.42
C GLY A 345 -20.40 -1.22 13.23
N ASP A 346 -19.52 -2.18 13.43
CA ASP A 346 -18.98 -3.06 12.40
C ASP A 346 -19.04 -4.53 12.82
N PHE A 347 -19.36 -5.36 11.87
CA PHE A 347 -19.19 -6.81 11.95
C PHE A 347 -18.46 -7.28 10.70
N VAL A 348 -17.31 -7.94 10.88
CA VAL A 348 -16.53 -8.51 9.76
C VAL A 348 -16.33 -10.00 9.99
N LYS A 349 -16.55 -10.76 8.94
CA LYS A 349 -16.18 -12.16 8.82
C LYS A 349 -15.28 -12.31 7.60
N LEU A 350 -14.12 -12.94 7.80
CA LEU A 350 -13.15 -13.14 6.72
C LEU A 350 -12.55 -14.55 6.79
N HIS A 351 -12.05 -15.00 5.65
CA HIS A 351 -11.36 -16.28 5.50
C HIS A 351 -10.26 -16.11 4.45
N THR A 352 -9.08 -16.60 4.76
CA THR A 352 -7.94 -16.63 3.84
C THR A 352 -7.39 -18.04 3.81
N GLU A 353 -7.13 -18.57 2.61
CA GLU A 353 -6.49 -19.85 2.35
C GLU A 353 -5.31 -19.66 1.41
N GLN A 354 -4.18 -20.32 1.71
CA GLN A 354 -2.93 -20.23 0.94
C GLN A 354 -2.40 -21.63 0.64
N ALA A 355 -3.16 -22.44 -0.10
CA ALA A 355 -2.76 -23.82 -0.39
C ALA A 355 -1.48 -23.88 -1.22
N GLN A 356 -0.52 -24.66 -0.77
CA GLN A 356 0.77 -24.91 -1.40
C GLN A 356 0.83 -26.37 -1.82
N PHE A 357 0.94 -26.59 -3.12
CA PHE A 357 1.17 -27.92 -3.70
C PHE A 357 2.63 -28.00 -4.12
N VAL A 358 3.41 -28.78 -3.41
CA VAL A 358 4.84 -28.94 -3.63
C VAL A 358 5.11 -30.29 -4.27
N ASP A 359 5.89 -30.29 -5.37
CA ASP A 359 6.34 -31.51 -6.04
C ASP A 359 7.75 -31.26 -6.60
N GLU A 360 8.76 -31.68 -5.83
CA GLU A 360 10.16 -31.36 -6.05
C GLU A 360 11.01 -32.64 -6.14
N ILE A 361 11.99 -32.62 -7.03
CA ILE A 361 12.98 -33.69 -7.25
C ILE A 361 14.36 -33.08 -6.93
N SER A 362 15.07 -33.68 -6.00
CA SER A 362 16.45 -33.39 -5.62
C SER A 362 17.38 -34.44 -6.19
N GLU A 363 18.64 -34.07 -6.52
CA GLU A 363 19.69 -35.02 -6.92
C GLU A 363 20.23 -35.80 -5.70
N ARG A 364 20.15 -35.18 -4.51
CA ARG A 364 20.69 -35.73 -3.24
C ARG A 364 19.66 -36.53 -2.46
N GLU A 365 18.41 -36.16 -2.53
CA GLU A 365 17.34 -36.68 -1.67
C GLU A 365 16.16 -37.22 -2.47
N ALA A 366 15.33 -38.02 -1.83
CA ALA A 366 14.10 -38.50 -2.39
C ALA A 366 13.14 -37.35 -2.81
N ARG A 367 12.29 -37.64 -3.79
CA ARG A 367 11.23 -36.73 -4.23
C ARG A 367 10.43 -36.22 -3.04
N ASN A 368 10.33 -34.89 -2.92
CA ASN A 368 9.55 -34.23 -1.89
C ASN A 368 8.18 -33.81 -2.47
N LYS A 369 7.12 -34.50 -2.05
CA LYS A 369 5.77 -34.23 -2.51
C LYS A 369 4.83 -34.11 -1.33
N PHE A 370 4.17 -32.94 -1.21
CA PHE A 370 3.20 -32.68 -0.13
C PHE A 370 2.28 -31.52 -0.48
N THR A 371 1.21 -31.39 0.30
CA THR A 371 0.35 -30.21 0.32
C THR A 371 0.46 -29.57 1.71
N LEU A 372 0.67 -28.26 1.75
CA LEU A 372 0.54 -27.44 2.92
C LEU A 372 -0.65 -26.51 2.73
N LEU A 373 -1.56 -26.49 3.71
CA LEU A 373 -2.80 -25.74 3.68
C LEU A 373 -2.89 -24.74 4.86
N PRO A 374 -2.24 -23.58 4.78
CA PRO A 374 -2.46 -22.49 5.71
C PRO A 374 -3.84 -21.86 5.49
N GLN A 375 -4.61 -21.76 6.57
CA GLN A 375 -5.94 -21.14 6.59
C GLN A 375 -6.05 -20.19 7.76
N SER A 376 -6.79 -19.11 7.61
CA SER A 376 -7.12 -18.18 8.67
C SER A 376 -8.59 -17.75 8.59
N ASP A 377 -9.31 -17.94 9.69
CA ASP A 377 -10.70 -17.52 9.87
C ASP A 377 -10.76 -16.36 10.85
N GLY A 378 -11.35 -15.24 10.44
CA GLY A 378 -11.48 -14.05 11.26
C GLY A 378 -12.92 -13.66 11.57
N THR A 379 -13.15 -13.20 12.79
CA THR A 379 -14.40 -12.55 13.20
C THR A 379 -14.08 -11.32 14.01
N ILE A 380 -14.60 -10.16 13.60
CA ILE A 380 -14.34 -8.87 14.25
C ILE A 380 -15.67 -8.18 14.53
N TRP A 381 -15.78 -7.64 15.76
CA TRP A 381 -16.82 -6.69 16.16
C TRP A 381 -16.15 -5.38 16.50
N GLY A 382 -16.60 -4.30 15.88
CA GLY A 382 -16.09 -2.95 16.12
C GLY A 382 -17.20 -2.00 16.49
N ALA A 383 -16.90 -1.06 17.40
CA ALA A 383 -17.78 0.07 17.74
C ALA A 383 -16.95 1.33 17.98
N LYS A 384 -17.40 2.47 17.46
CA LYS A 384 -16.77 3.76 17.64
C LYS A 384 -17.80 4.85 17.88
N ALA A 385 -17.58 5.66 18.90
CA ALA A 385 -18.36 6.85 19.19
C ALA A 385 -17.48 8.09 19.14
N ARG A 386 -17.95 9.17 18.52
CA ARG A 386 -17.23 10.44 18.42
C ARG A 386 -18.18 11.61 18.61
N ALA A 387 -17.81 12.52 19.50
CA ALA A 387 -18.51 13.77 19.77
C ALA A 387 -17.60 14.95 19.45
N ASN A 388 -18.10 15.91 18.67
CA ASN A 388 -17.44 17.19 18.44
C ASN A 388 -18.29 18.29 19.10
N TYR A 389 -17.66 19.10 19.93
CA TYR A 389 -18.28 20.22 20.61
C TYR A 389 -17.64 21.53 20.19
N THR A 390 -18.40 22.38 19.53
CA THR A 390 -17.98 23.74 19.13
C THR A 390 -18.26 24.71 20.28
N ILE A 391 -17.21 25.14 20.99
CA ILE A 391 -17.31 26.12 22.05
C ILE A 391 -17.72 27.47 21.47
N ASN A 392 -16.94 27.90 20.43
CA ASN A 392 -17.14 29.08 19.63
C ASN A 392 -16.45 28.94 18.27
N ASP A 393 -16.45 29.97 17.42
CA ASP A 393 -15.88 29.96 16.08
C ASP A 393 -14.37 29.67 16.03
N LYS A 394 -13.69 29.75 17.17
CA LYS A 394 -12.23 29.56 17.30
C LYS A 394 -11.84 28.29 18.04
N GLN A 395 -12.76 27.68 18.78
CA GLN A 395 -12.43 26.62 19.73
C GLN A 395 -13.36 25.42 19.55
N THR A 396 -12.77 24.22 19.43
CA THR A 396 -13.50 22.96 19.34
C THR A 396 -12.87 21.91 20.24
N TRP A 397 -13.71 21.12 20.89
CA TRP A 397 -13.34 19.85 21.50
C TRP A 397 -13.84 18.71 20.62
N MET A 398 -13.02 17.70 20.45
CA MET A 398 -13.39 16.40 19.92
C MET A 398 -13.04 15.36 20.97
N MET A 399 -13.93 14.41 21.22
CA MET A 399 -13.73 13.30 22.14
C MET A 399 -14.41 12.04 21.59
N GLY A 400 -13.89 10.89 21.96
CA GLY A 400 -14.46 9.63 21.49
C GLY A 400 -13.94 8.42 22.22
N ALA A 401 -14.59 7.30 21.92
CA ALA A 401 -14.21 5.98 22.39
C ALA A 401 -14.33 4.98 21.24
N GLU A 402 -13.52 3.94 21.28
CA GLU A 402 -13.46 2.87 20.30
C GLU A 402 -13.28 1.54 21.02
N TYR A 403 -13.95 0.50 20.52
CA TYR A 403 -13.79 -0.86 21.03
C TYR A 403 -13.79 -1.85 19.85
N ASN A 404 -12.84 -2.76 19.85
CA ASN A 404 -12.76 -3.86 18.89
C ASN A 404 -12.55 -5.18 19.62
N TYR A 405 -13.33 -6.18 19.26
CA TYR A 405 -13.12 -7.57 19.62
C TYR A 405 -12.72 -8.35 18.37
N VAL A 406 -11.62 -9.08 18.45
CA VAL A 406 -11.08 -9.90 17.36
C VAL A 406 -10.97 -11.34 17.82
N LYS A 407 -11.47 -12.27 17.00
CA LYS A 407 -11.16 -13.70 17.06
C LYS A 407 -10.51 -14.10 15.75
N SER A 408 -9.28 -14.59 15.79
CA SER A 408 -8.56 -15.18 14.65
C SER A 408 -8.28 -16.64 14.95
N GLU A 409 -8.63 -17.54 14.04
CA GLU A 409 -8.32 -18.96 14.09
C GLU A 409 -7.44 -19.30 12.89
N SER A 410 -6.21 -19.76 13.14
CA SER A 410 -5.22 -20.08 12.12
C SER A 410 -4.85 -21.54 12.18
N ARG A 411 -4.80 -22.19 11.01
CA ARG A 411 -4.38 -23.59 10.84
C ARG A 411 -3.36 -23.67 9.73
N ALA A 412 -2.45 -24.63 9.83
CA ALA A 412 -1.55 -25.01 8.74
C ALA A 412 -1.39 -26.53 8.79
N ASP A 413 -1.96 -27.23 7.81
CA ASP A 413 -2.01 -28.67 7.76
C ASP A 413 -1.11 -29.23 6.66
N TYR A 414 -0.23 -30.17 7.03
CA TYR A 414 0.63 -30.90 6.11
C TYR A 414 -0.02 -32.22 5.70
N THR A 415 -0.02 -32.53 4.40
CA THR A 415 -0.48 -33.80 3.86
C THR A 415 0.54 -34.35 2.85
N PRO A 416 1.18 -35.51 3.09
CA PRO A 416 1.03 -36.35 4.30
C PRO A 416 1.66 -35.71 5.54
N ALA A 417 1.26 -36.14 6.73
CA ALA A 417 1.63 -35.53 8.02
C ALA A 417 3.10 -35.67 8.41
N ASP A 418 3.85 -36.59 7.78
CA ASP A 418 5.29 -36.79 7.98
C ASP A 418 6.16 -35.72 7.30
N LYS A 419 5.55 -34.84 6.47
CA LYS A 419 6.26 -33.81 5.72
C LYS A 419 6.43 -32.49 6.46
N GLY A 420 5.82 -32.34 7.60
CA GLY A 420 5.93 -31.16 8.44
C GLY A 420 4.99 -31.21 9.63
N THR A 421 5.09 -30.22 10.49
CA THR A 421 4.26 -30.13 11.70
C THR A 421 3.04 -29.27 11.43
N SER A 422 1.85 -29.86 11.50
CA SER A 422 0.58 -29.11 11.42
C SER A 422 0.39 -28.27 12.70
N THR A 423 -0.17 -27.08 12.52
CA THR A 423 -0.40 -26.15 13.63
C THR A 423 -1.84 -25.66 13.65
N HIS A 424 -2.37 -25.43 14.86
CA HIS A 424 -3.68 -24.83 15.06
C HIS A 424 -3.63 -23.86 16.22
N SER A 425 -3.98 -22.61 15.99
CA SER A 425 -3.96 -21.56 17.01
C SER A 425 -5.22 -20.70 16.98
N ILE A 426 -5.60 -20.18 18.14
CA ILE A 426 -6.70 -19.22 18.30
C ILE A 426 -6.20 -18.00 19.03
N THR A 427 -6.29 -16.85 18.38
CA THR A 427 -6.04 -15.54 18.99
C THR A 427 -7.36 -14.85 19.29
N LYS A 428 -7.49 -14.32 20.50
CA LYS A 428 -8.60 -13.44 20.92
C LYS A 428 -8.02 -12.15 21.44
N GLU A 429 -8.48 -11.02 20.93
CA GLU A 429 -8.00 -9.71 21.35
C GLU A 429 -9.16 -8.76 21.62
N ASN A 430 -9.10 -8.09 22.77
CA ASN A 430 -9.96 -6.95 23.10
C ASN A 430 -9.09 -5.69 23.03
N HIS A 431 -9.52 -4.72 22.26
CA HIS A 431 -8.88 -3.41 22.12
C HIS A 431 -9.87 -2.32 22.45
N ALA A 432 -9.59 -1.53 23.46
CA ALA A 432 -10.40 -0.38 23.87
C ALA A 432 -9.55 0.89 23.81
N ALA A 433 -10.10 1.97 23.28
CA ALA A 433 -9.43 3.26 23.24
C ALA A 433 -10.37 4.39 23.64
N VAL A 434 -9.83 5.39 24.32
CA VAL A 434 -10.49 6.69 24.54
C VAL A 434 -9.56 7.79 24.08
N PHE A 435 -10.12 8.84 23.48
CA PHE A 435 -9.32 9.93 22.94
C PHE A 435 -10.03 11.28 23.09
N ALA A 436 -9.24 12.32 23.24
CA ALA A 436 -9.71 13.70 23.26
C ALA A 436 -8.72 14.60 22.52
N GLU A 437 -9.25 15.61 21.85
CA GLU A 437 -8.49 16.62 21.12
C GLU A 437 -9.10 18.00 21.32
N TYR A 438 -8.27 18.97 21.61
CA TYR A 438 -8.64 20.38 21.70
C TYR A 438 -7.99 21.16 20.57
N SER A 439 -8.76 21.96 19.88
CA SER A 439 -8.29 22.83 18.80
C SER A 439 -8.66 24.28 19.07
N ILE A 440 -7.72 25.21 18.88
CA ILE A 440 -7.91 26.65 19.01
C ILE A 440 -7.26 27.41 17.86
N ASP A 441 -8.02 28.35 17.26
CA ASP A 441 -7.56 29.29 16.24
C ASP A 441 -7.36 30.68 16.84
N PHE A 442 -6.12 31.16 16.92
CA PHE A 442 -5.74 32.48 17.37
C PHE A 442 -4.86 33.20 16.36
N LYS A 443 -5.42 33.45 15.19
CA LYS A 443 -4.71 34.00 14.01
C LYS A 443 -3.60 34.98 14.39
N PRO A 444 -2.40 34.81 13.76
CA PRO A 444 -2.12 33.95 12.59
C PRO A 444 -1.81 32.47 12.91
N PHE A 445 -1.95 32.05 14.17
CA PHE A 445 -1.66 30.70 14.62
C PHE A 445 -2.91 29.86 14.84
N SER A 446 -2.76 28.54 14.76
CA SER A 446 -3.70 27.56 15.30
C SER A 446 -2.95 26.46 16.03
N LEU A 447 -3.52 25.96 17.12
CA LEU A 447 -2.97 24.91 17.96
C LEU A 447 -3.98 23.78 18.07
N ARG A 448 -3.49 22.54 17.97
CA ARG A 448 -4.26 21.32 18.24
C ARG A 448 -3.44 20.43 19.17
N VAL A 449 -4.06 19.98 20.25
CA VAL A 449 -3.46 19.07 21.23
C VAL A 449 -4.40 17.90 21.41
N GLY A 450 -3.89 16.69 21.25
CA GLY A 450 -4.65 15.46 21.39
C GLY A 450 -3.98 14.47 22.32
N LEU A 451 -4.77 13.63 22.96
CA LEU A 451 -4.33 12.52 23.78
C LEU A 451 -5.23 11.33 23.49
N ARG A 452 -4.62 10.16 23.27
CA ARG A 452 -5.30 8.87 23.11
C ARG A 452 -4.71 7.88 24.10
N TYR A 453 -5.58 7.20 24.85
CA TYR A 453 -5.23 6.06 25.68
C TYR A 453 -5.76 4.80 25.02
N GLU A 454 -4.98 3.74 25.02
CA GLU A 454 -5.37 2.42 24.53
C GLU A 454 -5.08 1.34 25.56
N HIS A 455 -6.03 0.43 25.69
CA HIS A 455 -5.91 -0.82 26.45
C HIS A 455 -6.11 -2.00 25.48
N VAL A 456 -5.16 -2.95 25.52
CA VAL A 456 -5.21 -4.18 24.73
C VAL A 456 -5.07 -5.37 25.66
N ASP A 457 -5.99 -6.36 25.54
CA ASP A 457 -5.90 -7.69 26.18
C ASP A 457 -5.92 -8.73 25.06
N SER A 458 -4.78 -9.36 24.79
CA SER A 458 -4.60 -10.33 23.70
C SER A 458 -4.18 -11.69 24.26
N ARG A 459 -4.83 -12.75 23.78
CA ARG A 459 -4.59 -14.15 24.19
C ARG A 459 -4.40 -15.02 22.96
N LEU A 460 -3.25 -15.64 22.85
CA LEU A 460 -2.93 -16.64 21.84
C LEU A 460 -2.87 -18.02 22.50
N ASN A 461 -3.67 -18.96 21.99
CA ASN A 461 -3.70 -20.34 22.46
C ASN A 461 -3.38 -21.28 21.29
N TYR A 462 -2.45 -22.20 21.50
CA TYR A 462 -2.21 -23.31 20.58
C TYR A 462 -3.09 -24.49 20.99
N LEU A 463 -3.76 -25.10 20.02
CA LEU A 463 -4.58 -26.28 20.24
C LEU A 463 -3.75 -27.52 19.90
N LYS A 464 -3.84 -28.55 20.74
CA LYS A 464 -3.23 -29.86 20.48
C LYS A 464 -4.02 -30.56 19.38
N ASP A 465 -3.33 -31.26 18.49
CA ASP A 465 -3.98 -32.16 17.54
C ASP A 465 -4.60 -33.39 18.25
N GLU A 466 -5.36 -34.19 17.53
CA GLU A 466 -5.96 -35.43 18.07
C GLU A 466 -4.91 -36.46 18.53
N THR A 467 -3.65 -36.30 18.13
CA THR A 467 -2.51 -37.16 18.55
C THR A 467 -1.83 -36.66 19.82
N GLY A 468 -2.30 -35.53 20.38
CA GLY A 468 -1.74 -34.94 21.59
C GLY A 468 -0.42 -34.19 21.37
N ARG A 469 0.02 -34.05 20.10
CA ARG A 469 1.21 -33.28 19.74
C ARG A 469 0.83 -31.81 19.58
N THR A 470 1.51 -30.95 20.30
CA THR A 470 1.55 -29.51 19.99
C THR A 470 2.51 -29.34 18.82
N GLY A 471 2.07 -28.68 17.77
CA GLY A 471 2.77 -28.56 16.51
C GLY A 471 4.08 -27.77 16.52
N ILE A 472 5.02 -28.13 17.39
CA ILE A 472 6.35 -27.51 17.47
C ILE A 472 7.37 -28.63 17.60
N GLY A 473 8.29 -28.73 16.64
CA GLY A 473 9.41 -29.66 16.71
C GLY A 473 10.30 -29.30 17.89
N SER A 474 10.27 -30.14 18.92
CA SER A 474 11.23 -30.06 20.03
C SER A 474 12.55 -30.69 19.57
N SER A 475 13.57 -29.89 19.32
CA SER A 475 14.96 -30.33 19.45
C SER A 475 15.45 -29.84 20.81
N GLU A 476 15.54 -30.76 21.72
CA GLU A 476 16.29 -30.56 22.98
C GLU A 476 17.77 -30.61 22.63
N THR A 477 18.46 -29.48 22.60
CA THR A 477 19.84 -29.36 23.11
C THR A 477 20.24 -27.89 23.15
N GLY A 478 20.66 -27.46 24.35
CA GLY A 478 21.03 -26.07 24.62
C GLY A 478 22.39 -25.70 24.07
N THR A 479 22.54 -24.48 23.79
CA THR A 479 23.56 -23.48 24.14
C THR A 479 23.67 -22.39 23.08
N THR A 480 23.45 -21.13 23.53
CA THR A 480 23.86 -19.85 22.92
C THR A 480 23.40 -19.55 21.52
N GLY A 481 22.32 -18.73 21.40
CA GLY A 481 21.95 -18.01 20.16
C GLY A 481 20.85 -18.65 19.32
N THR A 482 20.21 -19.69 19.80
CA THR A 482 19.12 -20.40 19.14
C THR A 482 17.79 -19.65 19.33
N LEU A 483 16.99 -19.63 18.25
CA LEU A 483 15.55 -19.40 18.39
C LEU A 483 15.06 -20.28 19.56
N GLU A 484 14.67 -19.65 20.67
CA GLU A 484 14.03 -20.39 21.76
C GLU A 484 12.82 -21.10 21.15
N THR A 485 12.75 -22.41 21.33
CA THR A 485 11.65 -23.26 20.90
C THR A 485 10.34 -22.59 21.25
N ALA A 486 9.54 -22.28 20.22
CA ALA A 486 8.30 -21.55 20.38
C ALA A 486 7.44 -22.23 21.46
N SER A 487 7.23 -21.52 22.56
CA SER A 487 6.44 -21.99 23.67
C SER A 487 5.02 -22.32 23.23
N THR A 488 4.52 -23.51 23.56
CA THR A 488 3.12 -23.92 23.39
C THR A 488 2.21 -23.43 24.51
N GLU A 489 2.80 -22.74 25.50
CA GLU A 489 2.04 -22.16 26.58
C GLU A 489 1.15 -21.02 26.08
N PRO A 490 -0.07 -20.90 26.61
CA PRO A 490 -0.96 -19.81 26.27
C PRO A 490 -0.28 -18.46 26.53
N LEU A 491 -0.15 -17.65 25.50
CA LEU A 491 0.42 -16.31 25.61
C LEU A 491 -0.69 -15.32 25.95
N HIS A 492 -0.57 -14.64 27.08
CA HIS A 492 -1.48 -13.58 27.50
C HIS A 492 -0.71 -12.26 27.65
N ARG A 493 -1.11 -11.25 26.88
CA ARG A 493 -0.48 -9.93 26.84
C ARG A 493 -1.48 -8.83 27.13
N LYS A 494 -1.04 -7.86 27.93
CA LYS A 494 -1.80 -6.64 28.21
C LYS A 494 -0.90 -5.44 27.99
N TYR A 495 -1.44 -4.45 27.31
CA TYR A 495 -0.76 -3.19 27.03
C TYR A 495 -1.67 -2.03 27.44
N ASP A 496 -1.07 -1.02 28.08
CA ASP A 496 -1.72 0.21 28.49
C ASP A 496 -0.83 1.37 28.06
N ASN A 497 -1.24 2.13 27.04
CA ASN A 497 -0.38 3.13 26.43
C ASN A 497 -1.10 4.47 26.23
N LEU A 498 -0.33 5.56 26.34
CA LEU A 498 -0.77 6.92 26.07
C LEU A 498 -0.06 7.49 24.85
N TYR A 499 -0.81 8.06 23.93
CA TYR A 499 -0.31 8.61 22.68
C TYR A 499 -0.67 10.10 22.56
N PRO A 500 0.25 11.00 22.95
CA PRO A 500 0.09 12.41 22.74
C PRO A 500 0.28 12.81 21.29
N SER A 501 -0.43 13.86 20.87
CA SER A 501 -0.27 14.54 19.58
C SER A 501 -0.33 16.05 19.73
N LEU A 502 0.49 16.77 18.98
CA LEU A 502 0.56 18.22 18.96
C LEU A 502 0.69 18.72 17.53
N LEU A 503 -0.03 19.76 17.18
CA LEU A 503 0.12 20.47 15.91
C LEU A 503 0.03 21.96 16.17
N LEU A 504 1.08 22.69 15.80
CA LEU A 504 1.12 24.14 15.74
C LEU A 504 1.20 24.58 14.28
N SER A 505 0.27 25.40 13.83
CA SER A 505 0.26 25.93 12.47
C SER A 505 0.29 27.46 12.50
N HIS A 506 0.95 28.06 11.50
CA HIS A 506 1.03 29.49 11.28
C HIS A 506 0.70 29.82 9.82
N GLN A 507 -0.11 30.85 9.61
CA GLN A 507 -0.46 31.32 8.27
C GLN A 507 -0.37 32.85 8.18
N ALA A 508 0.49 33.33 7.26
CA ALA A 508 0.65 34.75 6.96
C ALA A 508 0.66 34.97 5.43
N GLY A 509 -0.43 35.51 4.90
CA GLY A 509 -0.57 35.76 3.48
C GLY A 509 -0.45 34.46 2.63
N ARG A 510 0.57 34.39 1.75
CA ARG A 510 0.86 33.21 0.92
C ARG A 510 1.77 32.18 1.61
N PHE A 511 2.36 32.53 2.74
CA PHE A 511 3.20 31.65 3.51
C PHE A 511 2.38 30.92 4.59
N SER A 512 2.50 29.62 4.63
CA SER A 512 1.96 28.79 5.69
C SER A 512 2.97 27.73 6.11
N GLN A 513 3.02 27.45 7.42
CA GLN A 513 3.89 26.44 7.99
C GLN A 513 3.20 25.72 9.15
N SER A 514 3.65 24.52 9.45
CA SER A 514 3.23 23.78 10.63
C SER A 514 4.34 22.91 11.17
N LEU A 515 4.37 22.76 12.48
CA LEU A 515 5.18 21.81 13.22
C LEU A 515 4.26 20.86 13.95
N SER A 516 4.51 19.58 13.85
CA SER A 516 3.71 18.56 14.51
C SER A 516 4.58 17.50 15.18
N TYR A 517 4.05 16.96 16.26
CA TYR A 517 4.59 15.79 16.96
C TYR A 517 3.47 14.78 17.18
N ARG A 518 3.80 13.50 17.08
CA ARG A 518 2.88 12.40 17.37
C ARG A 518 3.65 11.20 17.94
N SER A 519 3.09 10.60 18.99
CA SER A 519 3.45 9.25 19.42
C SER A 519 2.44 8.24 18.87
N SER A 520 2.91 7.05 18.53
CA SER A 520 2.08 5.96 17.99
C SER A 520 2.72 4.61 18.26
N GLU A 521 1.96 3.52 18.12
CA GLU A 521 2.41 2.15 18.28
C GLU A 521 2.16 1.34 17.01
N ILE A 522 3.03 0.38 16.72
CA ILE A 522 2.84 -0.61 15.68
C ILE A 522 2.87 -1.98 16.34
N ARG A 523 1.71 -2.60 16.40
CA ARG A 523 1.56 -3.95 16.96
C ARG A 523 1.92 -4.99 15.90
N PRO A 524 2.54 -6.13 16.29
CA PRO A 524 2.77 -7.24 15.39
C PRO A 524 1.44 -7.72 14.77
N SER A 525 1.47 -8.17 13.53
CA SER A 525 0.35 -8.88 12.92
C SER A 525 0.18 -10.26 13.57
N PHE A 526 -1.00 -10.87 13.44
CA PHE A 526 -1.23 -12.21 13.97
C PHE A 526 -0.36 -13.27 13.28
N GLN A 527 0.02 -13.04 12.02
CA GLN A 527 0.93 -13.90 11.28
C GLN A 527 2.37 -13.80 11.82
N GLU A 528 2.86 -12.61 12.16
CA GLU A 528 4.19 -12.42 12.75
C GLU A 528 4.31 -13.07 14.14
N LEU A 529 3.20 -13.19 14.86
CA LEU A 529 3.13 -13.85 16.16
C LEU A 529 2.95 -15.37 16.04
N ASN A 530 2.47 -15.87 14.90
CA ASN A 530 2.15 -17.30 14.75
C ASN A 530 3.42 -18.11 14.49
N THR A 531 3.76 -19.01 15.41
CA THR A 531 4.94 -19.88 15.33
C THR A 531 4.78 -21.08 14.40
N GLY A 532 3.66 -21.20 13.69
CA GLY A 532 3.46 -22.18 12.63
C GLY A 532 4.47 -21.97 11.49
N THR A 533 5.12 -23.06 11.09
CA THR A 533 6.12 -23.03 10.01
C THR A 533 5.45 -23.11 8.65
N VAL A 534 5.75 -22.16 7.76
CA VAL A 534 5.30 -22.11 6.38
C VAL A 534 6.47 -22.42 5.44
N TYR A 535 6.24 -23.28 4.46
CA TYR A 535 7.25 -23.65 3.48
C TYR A 535 7.46 -22.54 2.46
N ALA A 536 8.69 -22.07 2.33
CA ALA A 536 9.11 -21.09 1.35
C ALA A 536 9.68 -21.73 0.10
N ASN A 537 10.70 -22.48 0.27
CA ASN A 537 11.34 -23.37 -0.72
C ASN A 537 12.10 -24.45 0.07
N ARG A 538 12.83 -25.32 -0.64
CA ARG A 538 13.53 -26.41 0.02
C ARG A 538 14.52 -25.95 1.10
N TYR A 539 15.15 -24.81 0.92
CA TYR A 539 16.18 -24.27 1.81
C TYR A 539 15.70 -23.10 2.67
N MET A 540 14.42 -22.74 2.58
CA MET A 540 13.88 -21.60 3.29
C MET A 540 12.50 -21.91 3.84
N ARG A 541 12.28 -21.61 5.10
CA ARG A 541 10.99 -21.69 5.78
C ARG A 541 10.66 -20.34 6.42
N GLN A 542 9.42 -20.09 6.69
CA GLN A 542 8.98 -18.91 7.41
C GLN A 542 8.34 -19.33 8.72
N VAL A 543 8.69 -18.63 9.81
CA VAL A 543 8.15 -18.89 11.16
C VAL A 543 7.93 -17.56 11.87
N GLY A 544 6.76 -17.36 12.47
CA GLY A 544 6.50 -16.17 13.29
C GLY A 544 7.25 -16.25 14.64
N ASN A 545 7.29 -15.12 15.33
CA ASN A 545 7.89 -14.99 16.65
C ASN A 545 6.86 -14.49 17.66
N SER A 546 6.43 -15.37 18.54
CA SER A 546 5.44 -15.04 19.59
C SER A 546 5.99 -14.10 20.67
N GLN A 547 7.31 -13.82 20.70
CA GLN A 547 7.93 -12.92 21.68
C GLN A 547 8.02 -11.47 21.21
N LEU A 548 7.52 -11.15 20.01
CA LEU A 548 7.56 -9.78 19.50
C LEU A 548 6.81 -8.81 20.40
N GLU A 549 7.45 -7.69 20.71
CA GLU A 549 6.85 -6.56 21.41
C GLU A 549 6.39 -5.48 20.43
N PRO A 550 5.35 -4.71 20.75
CA PRO A 550 4.92 -3.59 19.92
C PRO A 550 6.01 -2.52 19.76
N SER A 551 6.22 -2.04 18.54
CA SER A 551 7.14 -0.93 18.28
C SER A 551 6.52 0.41 18.66
N GLN A 552 7.22 1.22 19.46
CA GLN A 552 6.83 2.58 19.84
C GLN A 552 7.46 3.59 18.87
N ARG A 553 6.64 4.46 18.27
CA ARG A 553 7.07 5.42 17.26
C ARG A 553 6.83 6.85 17.74
N HIS A 554 7.85 7.70 17.63
CA HIS A 554 7.82 9.14 17.85
C HIS A 554 8.13 9.86 16.55
N GLU A 555 7.26 10.72 16.09
CA GLU A 555 7.37 11.38 14.79
C GLU A 555 7.24 12.88 14.94
N PHE A 556 8.23 13.61 14.41
CA PHE A 556 8.25 15.06 14.28
C PHE A 556 8.16 15.42 12.81
N GLN A 557 7.33 16.38 12.47
CA GLN A 557 7.21 16.82 11.09
C GLN A 557 7.10 18.33 11.00
N TYR A 558 7.82 18.91 10.05
CA TYR A 558 7.71 20.28 9.63
C TYR A 558 7.19 20.36 8.20
N GLN A 559 6.23 21.24 7.96
CA GLN A 559 5.70 21.53 6.63
C GLN A 559 5.70 23.04 6.41
N ALA A 560 6.06 23.47 5.20
CA ALA A 560 5.96 24.85 4.78
C ALA A 560 5.46 24.92 3.34
N SER A 561 4.70 25.97 3.01
CA SER A 561 4.31 26.27 1.64
C SER A 561 4.32 27.76 1.38
N TYR A 562 4.76 28.14 0.17
CA TYR A 562 4.76 29.51 -0.31
C TYR A 562 4.33 29.53 -1.79
N GLY A 563 3.10 29.99 -2.04
CA GLY A 563 2.52 29.95 -3.37
C GLY A 563 2.43 28.52 -3.92
N ASP A 564 3.22 28.22 -4.94
CA ASP A 564 3.26 26.94 -5.64
C ASP A 564 4.41 26.01 -5.16
N LEU A 565 5.22 26.49 -4.20
CA LEU A 565 6.28 25.72 -3.54
C LEU A 565 5.73 25.03 -2.28
N PHE A 566 6.21 23.83 -2.05
CA PHE A 566 5.88 23.02 -0.89
C PHE A 566 7.15 22.32 -0.37
N LEU A 567 7.40 22.41 0.93
CA LEU A 567 8.48 21.73 1.65
C LEU A 567 7.89 20.87 2.76
N GLN A 568 8.39 19.68 2.92
CA GLN A 568 8.10 18.79 4.05
C GLN A 568 9.43 18.21 4.56
N ALA A 569 9.60 18.16 5.86
CA ALA A 569 10.69 17.46 6.52
C ALA A 569 10.15 16.67 7.71
N SER A 570 10.72 15.50 7.98
CA SER A 570 10.33 14.65 9.11
C SER A 570 11.52 14.01 9.77
N TYR A 571 11.37 13.71 11.04
CA TYR A 571 12.24 12.86 11.82
C TYR A 571 11.38 11.86 12.58
N THR A 572 11.72 10.58 12.49
CA THR A 572 11.02 9.47 13.13
C THR A 572 12.00 8.65 13.96
N TYR A 573 11.72 8.46 15.23
CA TYR A 573 12.39 7.52 16.11
C TYR A 573 11.45 6.35 16.42
N VAL A 574 11.95 5.13 16.34
CA VAL A 574 11.17 3.91 16.63
C VAL A 574 11.96 3.06 17.61
N LYS A 575 11.37 2.84 18.77
CA LYS A 575 11.85 1.91 19.80
C LYS A 575 11.22 0.53 19.56
N ASP A 576 11.92 -0.56 19.95
CA ASP A 576 11.49 -1.94 19.79
C ASP A 576 11.04 -2.25 18.34
N TYR A 577 11.87 -1.82 17.38
CA TYR A 577 11.53 -1.86 15.96
C TYR A 577 11.37 -3.30 15.46
N ILE A 578 10.17 -3.67 15.00
CA ILE A 578 9.89 -4.98 14.40
C ILE A 578 10.41 -5.00 12.97
N THR A 579 11.25 -5.97 12.65
CA THR A 579 11.76 -6.22 11.31
C THR A 579 11.91 -7.71 11.05
N SER A 580 11.87 -8.12 9.78
CA SER A 580 12.13 -9.51 9.41
C SER A 580 13.62 -9.72 9.17
N ILE A 581 14.08 -10.90 9.54
CA ILE A 581 15.47 -11.35 9.42
C ILE A 581 15.49 -12.76 8.83
N ILE A 582 16.66 -13.18 8.35
CA ILE A 582 16.92 -14.57 7.98
C ILE A 582 17.94 -15.12 8.97
N THR A 583 17.60 -16.23 9.61
CA THR A 583 18.48 -16.97 10.51
C THR A 583 18.76 -18.36 9.93
N PRO A 584 20.01 -18.87 10.02
CA PRO A 584 20.31 -20.22 9.57
C PRO A 584 19.66 -21.24 10.52
N ASP A 585 19.39 -22.43 10.00
CA ASP A 585 19.06 -23.60 10.81
C ASP A 585 20.32 -24.08 11.54
N SER A 586 20.20 -24.45 12.83
CA SER A 586 21.33 -24.95 13.63
C SER A 586 21.86 -26.29 13.16
N ASP A 587 20.99 -27.14 12.62
CA ASP A 587 21.29 -28.52 12.23
C ASP A 587 21.67 -28.64 10.75
N ASP A 588 21.16 -27.72 9.91
CA ASP A 588 21.45 -27.65 8.48
C ASP A 588 21.81 -26.23 8.04
N PRO A 589 23.09 -25.86 7.98
CA PRO A 589 23.51 -24.51 7.60
C PRO A 589 23.10 -24.05 6.19
N GLN A 590 22.66 -24.98 5.31
CA GLN A 590 22.11 -24.66 3.99
C GLN A 590 20.63 -24.22 4.07
N THR A 591 19.94 -24.57 5.15
CA THR A 591 18.55 -24.19 5.41
C THR A 591 18.48 -22.93 6.28
N GLY A 592 17.51 -22.07 6.06
CA GLY A 592 17.28 -20.87 6.83
C GLY A 592 15.81 -20.64 7.16
N TYR A 593 15.58 -19.76 8.15
CA TYR A 593 14.25 -19.32 8.56
C TYR A 593 14.10 -17.83 8.34
N ILE A 594 13.05 -17.42 7.64
CA ILE A 594 12.55 -16.05 7.66
C ILE A 594 11.73 -15.91 8.93
N THR A 595 12.12 -15.01 9.81
CA THR A 595 11.42 -14.72 11.08
C THR A 595 11.43 -13.23 11.38
N TRP A 596 10.80 -12.81 12.45
CA TRP A 596 10.77 -11.42 12.90
C TRP A 596 11.42 -11.25 14.25
N THR A 597 12.01 -10.09 14.47
CA THR A 597 12.65 -9.74 15.74
C THR A 597 12.41 -8.26 16.05
N ASN A 598 12.54 -7.90 17.32
CA ASN A 598 12.63 -6.52 17.74
C ASN A 598 14.11 -6.07 17.73
N ILE A 599 14.38 -4.95 17.07
CA ILE A 599 15.65 -4.23 17.19
C ILE A 599 15.43 -3.09 18.18
N ASP A 600 16.39 -2.87 19.08
CA ASP A 600 16.31 -1.88 20.16
C ASP A 600 15.74 -0.54 19.67
N HIS A 601 16.34 0.03 18.64
CA HIS A 601 15.80 1.23 18.00
C HIS A 601 16.28 1.43 16.57
N CYS A 602 15.52 2.18 15.82
CA CYS A 602 15.96 2.80 14.57
C CYS A 602 15.42 4.22 14.49
N TRP A 603 16.03 5.05 13.65
CA TRP A 603 15.51 6.37 13.33
C TRP A 603 15.72 6.70 11.87
N ASN A 604 14.87 7.55 11.35
CA ASN A 604 14.97 8.02 9.98
C ASN A 604 14.58 9.51 9.91
N TRP A 605 15.16 10.20 8.95
CA TRP A 605 14.73 11.53 8.55
C TRP A 605 14.55 11.60 7.05
N GLY A 606 13.72 12.51 6.62
CA GLY A 606 13.49 12.77 5.21
C GLY A 606 13.06 14.20 4.97
N SER A 607 13.38 14.70 3.78
CA SER A 607 12.94 16.01 3.32
C SER A 607 12.48 15.93 1.87
N PHE A 608 11.48 16.70 1.56
CA PHE A 608 10.82 16.68 0.26
C PHE A 608 10.46 18.12 -0.16
N LEU A 609 10.82 18.50 -1.38
CA LEU A 609 10.50 19.77 -2.00
C LEU A 609 9.64 19.50 -3.25
N GLY A 610 8.53 20.21 -3.39
CA GLY A 610 7.66 20.14 -4.55
C GLY A 610 7.33 21.51 -5.12
N TYR A 611 7.29 21.61 -6.43
CA TYR A 611 6.85 22.78 -7.16
C TYR A 611 5.86 22.38 -8.26
N ARG A 612 4.74 23.11 -8.40
CA ARG A 612 3.76 22.92 -9.46
C ARG A 612 3.23 24.27 -9.91
N HIS A 613 3.31 24.54 -11.20
CA HIS A 613 2.76 25.77 -11.78
C HIS A 613 2.13 25.48 -13.14
N ARG A 614 1.12 26.27 -13.52
CA ARG A 614 0.50 26.16 -14.83
C ARG A 614 0.80 27.39 -15.67
N TRP A 615 1.48 27.17 -16.80
CA TRP A 615 1.74 28.17 -17.82
C TRP A 615 0.86 27.92 -19.04
N GLY A 616 -0.34 28.49 -19.08
CA GLY A 616 -1.28 28.31 -20.18
C GLY A 616 -1.71 26.85 -20.38
N PHE A 617 -1.24 26.22 -21.46
CA PHE A 617 -1.53 24.82 -21.78
C PHE A 617 -0.59 23.83 -21.10
N TYR A 618 0.54 24.26 -20.63
CA TYR A 618 1.58 23.42 -19.99
C TYR A 618 1.56 23.55 -18.48
N GLU A 619 1.61 22.44 -17.79
CA GLU A 619 1.56 22.37 -16.34
C GLU A 619 2.60 21.37 -15.82
N PRO A 620 3.85 21.79 -15.57
CA PRO A 620 4.85 20.96 -14.94
C PRO A 620 4.60 20.84 -13.43
N GLN A 621 4.93 19.67 -12.91
CA GLN A 621 5.10 19.42 -11.48
C GLN A 621 6.43 18.72 -11.27
N VAL A 622 7.30 19.31 -10.45
CA VAL A 622 8.61 18.76 -10.07
C VAL A 622 8.56 18.42 -8.59
N GLN A 623 9.10 17.27 -8.25
CA GLN A 623 9.24 16.82 -6.86
C GLN A 623 10.61 16.20 -6.67
N ALA A 624 11.31 16.58 -5.59
CA ALA A 624 12.59 16.04 -5.23
C ALA A 624 12.66 15.81 -3.72
N GLY A 625 13.26 14.72 -3.30
CA GLY A 625 13.38 14.37 -1.90
C GLY A 625 14.58 13.51 -1.59
N ILE A 626 14.93 13.49 -0.31
CA ILE A 626 15.94 12.65 0.29
C ILE A 626 15.31 11.91 1.48
N GLN A 627 15.66 10.66 1.65
CA GLN A 627 15.29 9.87 2.82
C GLN A 627 16.52 9.07 3.28
N GLN A 628 16.75 9.02 4.59
CA GLN A 628 17.85 8.31 5.19
C GLN A 628 17.38 7.65 6.49
N GLY A 629 17.52 6.32 6.55
CA GLY A 629 17.32 5.53 7.75
C GLY A 629 18.65 5.28 8.45
N PHE A 630 18.60 5.00 9.74
CA PHE A 630 19.74 4.60 10.56
C PHE A 630 19.32 3.42 11.42
N ILE A 631 19.90 2.28 11.13
CA ILE A 631 19.70 1.05 11.89
C ILE A 631 21.06 0.37 12.06
N LYS A 632 21.24 -0.30 13.18
CA LYS A 632 22.44 -1.08 13.48
C LYS A 632 22.07 -2.53 13.68
N ALA A 633 22.93 -3.42 13.21
CA ALA A 633 22.82 -4.85 13.41
C ALA A 633 24.20 -5.48 13.54
N ILE A 634 24.25 -6.69 14.10
CA ILE A 634 25.45 -7.49 14.06
C ILE A 634 25.56 -8.17 12.69
N TYR A 635 26.75 -8.16 12.11
CA TYR A 635 27.10 -8.92 10.91
C TYR A 635 28.52 -9.47 11.04
N MET A 636 28.67 -10.79 10.94
CA MET A 636 29.94 -11.49 11.13
C MET A 636 30.61 -11.14 12.47
N GLY A 637 29.81 -11.05 13.55
CA GLY A 637 30.26 -10.71 14.90
C GLY A 637 30.69 -9.25 15.11
N LYS A 638 30.43 -8.37 14.15
CA LYS A 638 30.75 -6.92 14.23
C LYS A 638 29.48 -6.08 14.05
N GLU A 639 29.40 -4.97 14.76
CA GLU A 639 28.35 -3.98 14.52
C GLU A 639 28.52 -3.37 13.14
N LYS A 640 27.46 -3.42 12.34
CA LYS A 640 27.32 -2.78 11.03
C LYS A 640 26.19 -1.77 11.08
N SER A 641 26.46 -0.57 10.59
CA SER A 641 25.46 0.50 10.44
C SER A 641 24.94 0.54 9.00
N PHE A 642 23.62 0.70 8.86
CA PHE A 642 22.93 0.81 7.59
C PHE A 642 22.33 2.21 7.54
N HIS A 643 22.85 3.09 6.65
CA HIS A 643 22.48 4.50 6.67
C HIS A 643 22.69 5.24 5.33
N ASP A 644 22.82 4.50 4.21
CA ASP A 644 22.96 5.16 2.91
C ASP A 644 21.65 5.84 2.51
N PRO A 645 21.66 7.15 2.22
CA PRO A 645 20.46 7.84 1.79
C PRO A 645 20.02 7.40 0.41
N TYR A 646 18.72 7.50 0.14
CA TYR A 646 18.21 7.45 -1.23
C TYR A 646 17.47 8.73 -1.59
N TYR A 647 17.57 9.07 -2.87
CA TYR A 647 16.98 10.27 -3.46
C TYR A 647 15.79 9.87 -4.31
N ILE A 648 14.73 10.67 -4.27
CA ILE A 648 13.57 10.51 -5.12
C ILE A 648 13.41 11.78 -5.96
N PHE A 649 13.17 11.58 -7.24
CA PHE A 649 12.86 12.65 -8.17
C PHE A 649 11.67 12.25 -9.03
N SER A 650 10.70 13.16 -9.20
CA SER A 650 9.56 12.96 -10.08
C SER A 650 9.27 14.23 -10.88
N LEU A 651 9.05 14.06 -12.17
CA LEU A 651 8.67 15.12 -13.10
C LEU A 651 7.39 14.69 -13.83
N TYR A 652 6.33 15.48 -13.69
CA TYR A 652 5.09 15.31 -14.40
C TYR A 652 4.91 16.50 -15.36
N ASN A 653 4.70 16.23 -16.63
CA ASN A 653 4.47 17.25 -17.66
C ASN A 653 3.04 17.11 -18.17
N GLY A 654 2.13 17.92 -17.64
CA GLY A 654 0.73 17.98 -18.04
C GLY A 654 0.53 18.95 -19.21
N PHE A 655 -0.17 18.52 -20.25
CA PHE A 655 -0.50 19.34 -21.41
C PHE A 655 -2.01 19.38 -21.58
N HIS A 656 -2.59 20.58 -21.43
CA HIS A 656 -4.00 20.85 -21.67
C HIS A 656 -4.20 21.24 -23.12
N LEU A 657 -4.51 20.25 -23.95
CA LEU A 657 -4.65 20.42 -25.39
C LEU A 657 -6.05 20.91 -25.78
N PRO A 658 -6.24 21.47 -26.98
CA PRO A 658 -7.54 21.90 -27.48
C PRO A 658 -8.59 20.79 -27.47
N LYS A 659 -9.86 21.18 -27.52
CA LYS A 659 -11.02 20.28 -27.55
C LYS A 659 -11.10 19.32 -26.36
N GLY A 660 -10.49 19.69 -25.23
CA GLY A 660 -10.55 18.92 -23.97
C GLY A 660 -9.66 17.68 -23.92
N TRP A 661 -8.67 17.55 -24.79
CA TRP A 661 -7.61 16.57 -24.64
C TRP A 661 -6.67 16.95 -23.49
N TYR A 662 -6.25 15.96 -22.74
CA TYR A 662 -5.20 16.09 -21.73
C TYR A 662 -4.15 15.01 -21.96
N MET A 663 -2.88 15.38 -21.92
CA MET A 663 -1.74 14.50 -22.07
C MET A 663 -0.81 14.71 -20.87
N ASN A 664 -0.25 13.64 -20.35
CA ASN A 664 0.78 13.70 -19.32
C ASN A 664 1.97 12.80 -19.71
N LEU A 665 3.17 13.34 -19.56
CA LEU A 665 4.41 12.60 -19.65
C LEU A 665 5.06 12.65 -18.27
N SER A 666 5.30 11.50 -17.65
CA SER A 666 5.91 11.45 -16.35
C SER A 666 7.20 10.64 -16.35
N PHE A 667 8.14 11.13 -15.56
CA PHE A 667 9.40 10.47 -15.25
C PHE A 667 9.52 10.37 -13.73
N SER A 668 9.88 9.22 -13.21
CA SER A 668 10.21 9.02 -11.80
C SER A 668 11.54 8.27 -11.67
N TYR A 669 12.31 8.66 -10.66
CA TYR A 669 13.60 8.08 -10.33
C TYR A 669 13.73 7.96 -8.81
N ARG A 670 14.23 6.81 -8.37
CA ARG A 670 14.71 6.58 -7.00
C ARG A 670 16.13 6.03 -7.10
N SER A 671 17.07 6.65 -6.40
CA SER A 671 18.43 6.14 -6.34
C SER A 671 18.52 4.84 -5.54
N SER A 672 19.66 4.17 -5.62
CA SER A 672 20.05 3.17 -4.62
C SER A 672 20.18 3.81 -3.24
N GLY A 673 20.05 3.00 -2.20
CA GLY A 673 20.22 3.40 -0.81
C GLY A 673 19.84 2.28 0.13
N THR A 674 19.91 2.56 1.42
CA THR A 674 19.64 1.55 2.46
C THR A 674 18.21 1.68 3.00
N TYR A 675 17.56 0.55 3.14
CA TYR A 675 16.27 0.42 3.81
C TYR A 675 16.32 -0.80 4.75
N ASP A 676 16.10 -0.61 6.04
CA ASP A 676 16.35 -1.63 7.07
C ASP A 676 17.78 -2.20 6.95
N PHE A 677 17.95 -3.50 6.89
CA PHE A 677 19.23 -4.20 6.70
C PHE A 677 19.59 -4.45 5.23
N VAL A 678 18.88 -3.86 4.30
CA VAL A 678 19.02 -4.12 2.88
C VAL A 678 19.37 -2.88 2.10
N THR A 679 20.23 -3.05 1.09
CA THR A 679 20.48 -2.06 0.05
C THR A 679 19.56 -2.36 -1.12
N ILE A 680 18.78 -1.36 -1.52
CA ILE A 680 17.91 -1.42 -2.69
C ILE A 680 18.57 -0.74 -3.88
N SER A 681 18.44 -1.33 -5.07
CA SER A 681 18.97 -0.74 -6.31
C SER A 681 18.16 0.48 -6.75
N SER A 682 18.78 1.33 -7.60
CA SER A 682 18.06 2.41 -8.27
C SER A 682 16.97 1.88 -9.20
N VAL A 683 15.87 2.65 -9.31
CA VAL A 683 14.73 2.36 -10.18
C VAL A 683 14.30 3.63 -10.87
N HIS A 684 13.95 3.55 -12.16
CA HIS A 684 13.37 4.67 -12.89
C HIS A 684 12.31 4.17 -13.88
N ASN A 685 11.35 5.03 -14.20
CA ASN A 685 10.34 4.72 -15.20
C ASN A 685 9.84 5.97 -15.92
N PHE A 686 9.35 5.76 -17.13
CA PHE A 686 8.66 6.74 -17.96
C PHE A 686 7.25 6.25 -18.25
N ASP A 687 6.26 7.12 -18.01
CA ASP A 687 4.86 6.83 -18.28
C ASP A 687 4.26 7.89 -19.21
N PHE A 688 3.32 7.47 -20.03
CA PHE A 688 2.52 8.32 -20.91
C PHE A 688 1.05 8.14 -20.61
N GLN A 689 0.30 9.22 -20.62
CA GLN A 689 -1.14 9.22 -20.43
C GLN A 689 -1.82 10.15 -21.42
N LEU A 690 -2.90 9.70 -22.03
CA LEU A 690 -3.76 10.49 -22.86
C LEU A 690 -5.21 10.32 -22.41
N TYR A 691 -5.90 11.44 -22.18
CA TYR A 691 -7.27 11.47 -21.69
C TYR A 691 -8.14 12.35 -22.57
N LYS A 692 -9.39 11.92 -22.77
CA LYS A 692 -10.41 12.70 -23.46
C LYS A 692 -11.78 12.46 -22.85
N SER A 693 -12.54 13.54 -22.60
CA SER A 693 -13.95 13.45 -22.27
C SER A 693 -14.84 13.83 -23.45
N PHE A 694 -16.00 13.20 -23.51
CA PHE A 694 -17.03 13.37 -24.54
C PHE A 694 -18.40 13.55 -23.88
N LEU A 695 -19.41 13.93 -24.66
CA LEU A 695 -20.81 14.00 -24.21
C LEU A 695 -21.01 14.87 -22.97
N LYS A 696 -20.32 16.01 -22.87
CA LYS A 696 -20.34 16.91 -21.69
C LYS A 696 -19.88 16.18 -20.43
N ASP A 697 -18.75 15.47 -20.50
CA ASP A 697 -18.11 14.70 -19.45
C ASP A 697 -18.88 13.44 -18.98
N ARG A 698 -19.91 13.01 -19.74
CA ARG A 698 -20.60 11.75 -19.45
C ARG A 698 -19.82 10.50 -19.89
N LEU A 699 -18.99 10.63 -20.91
CA LEU A 699 -18.14 9.56 -21.41
C LEU A 699 -16.69 10.04 -21.37
N SER A 700 -15.79 9.24 -20.83
CA SER A 700 -14.35 9.51 -20.88
C SER A 700 -13.57 8.28 -21.34
N LEU A 701 -12.54 8.54 -22.11
CA LEU A 701 -11.56 7.54 -22.55
C LEU A 701 -10.18 7.94 -22.05
N SER A 702 -9.45 7.00 -21.48
CA SER A 702 -8.03 7.17 -21.13
C SER A 702 -7.18 6.04 -21.70
N LEU A 703 -6.03 6.43 -22.23
CA LEU A 703 -4.95 5.55 -22.62
C LEU A 703 -3.78 5.81 -21.67
N ASN A 704 -3.32 4.78 -20.96
CA ASN A 704 -2.15 4.84 -20.11
C ASN A 704 -1.10 3.86 -20.64
N VAL A 705 0.13 4.32 -20.79
CA VAL A 705 1.29 3.48 -21.13
C VAL A 705 2.27 3.61 -19.98
N SER A 706 2.51 2.53 -19.26
CA SER A 706 3.39 2.49 -18.09
C SER A 706 4.73 1.88 -18.45
N ASP A 707 5.80 2.35 -17.79
CA ASP A 707 7.18 1.87 -17.91
C ASP A 707 7.60 1.60 -19.39
N ILE A 708 7.45 2.61 -20.23
CA ILE A 708 7.66 2.54 -21.69
C ILE A 708 8.97 1.83 -22.06
N PHE A 709 10.04 2.03 -21.27
CA PHE A 709 11.37 1.50 -21.52
C PHE A 709 11.66 0.20 -20.78
N ASN A 710 10.70 -0.36 -20.00
CA ASN A 710 10.87 -1.60 -19.22
C ASN A 710 12.08 -1.56 -18.26
N THR A 711 12.19 -0.48 -17.51
CA THR A 711 13.35 -0.17 -16.66
C THR A 711 13.08 -0.36 -15.16
N ARG A 712 11.85 -0.65 -14.77
CA ARG A 712 11.43 -0.78 -13.36
C ARG A 712 11.78 -2.17 -12.80
N ARG A 713 13.06 -2.41 -12.53
CA ARG A 713 13.59 -3.65 -11.96
C ARG A 713 14.33 -3.37 -10.67
N GLN A 714 13.98 -4.07 -9.62
CA GLN A 714 14.58 -3.90 -8.31
C GLN A 714 15.45 -5.11 -7.94
N LYS A 715 16.64 -4.82 -7.42
CA LYS A 715 17.50 -5.76 -6.72
C LYS A 715 17.62 -5.35 -5.26
N THR A 716 17.71 -6.33 -4.38
CA THR A 716 17.87 -6.15 -2.95
C THR A 716 19.07 -6.96 -2.49
N ASP A 717 19.92 -6.38 -1.65
CA ASP A 717 21.09 -7.05 -1.03
C ASP A 717 21.08 -6.71 0.46
N GLY A 718 20.89 -7.71 1.31
CA GLY A 718 20.76 -7.57 2.76
C GLY A 718 21.78 -8.39 3.52
N THR A 719 22.09 -7.95 4.75
CA THR A 719 22.98 -8.68 5.65
C THR A 719 22.49 -8.57 7.08
N TYR A 720 22.45 -9.71 7.79
CA TYR A 720 22.12 -9.76 9.20
C TYR A 720 22.84 -10.97 9.84
N ASP A 721 23.41 -10.82 11.04
CA ASP A 721 24.19 -11.84 11.72
C ASP A 721 25.26 -12.44 10.79
N ASN A 722 25.22 -13.74 10.53
CA ASN A 722 26.16 -14.43 9.62
C ASN A 722 25.54 -14.69 8.24
N VAL A 723 24.42 -14.06 7.91
CA VAL A 723 23.68 -14.29 6.68
C VAL A 723 23.75 -13.08 5.74
N ARG A 724 24.00 -13.34 4.47
CA ARG A 724 23.75 -12.41 3.36
C ARG A 724 22.59 -12.91 2.53
N PHE A 725 21.66 -12.04 2.20
CA PHE A 725 20.50 -12.31 1.38
C PHE A 725 20.49 -11.40 0.14
N GLN A 726 20.30 -11.99 -1.03
CA GLN A 726 20.16 -11.26 -2.27
C GLN A 726 18.89 -11.68 -2.99
N GLN A 727 18.14 -10.72 -3.50
CA GLN A 727 16.90 -10.95 -4.23
C GLN A 727 16.88 -10.15 -5.51
N GLN A 728 16.40 -10.76 -6.57
CA GLN A 728 16.10 -10.10 -7.84
C GLN A 728 14.73 -10.55 -8.35
N LYS A 729 13.90 -9.55 -8.69
CA LYS A 729 12.56 -9.76 -9.27
C LYS A 729 12.49 -9.31 -10.72
N TRP A 730 11.78 -10.07 -11.53
CA TRP A 730 11.39 -9.74 -12.89
C TRP A 730 9.88 -9.83 -12.97
N GLU A 731 9.24 -8.72 -13.26
CA GLU A 731 7.80 -8.58 -13.41
C GLU A 731 7.50 -7.88 -14.73
N ASP A 732 6.30 -8.09 -15.26
CA ASP A 732 5.81 -7.31 -16.37
C ASP A 732 5.42 -5.91 -15.88
N THR A 733 6.28 -4.92 -16.10
CA THR A 733 6.04 -3.54 -15.67
C THR A 733 5.60 -2.62 -16.81
N ARG A 734 5.84 -3.03 -18.07
CA ARG A 734 5.44 -2.27 -19.25
C ARG A 734 4.04 -2.62 -19.70
N SER A 735 3.11 -1.62 -19.75
CA SER A 735 1.70 -1.82 -20.07
C SER A 735 1.06 -0.79 -20.95
N VAL A 736 0.01 -1.22 -21.62
CA VAL A 736 -0.94 -0.36 -22.28
C VAL A 736 -2.33 -0.62 -21.73
N GLN A 737 -2.92 0.35 -21.06
CA GLN A 737 -4.26 0.26 -20.51
C GLN A 737 -5.20 1.22 -21.25
N LEU A 738 -6.34 0.70 -21.70
CA LEU A 738 -7.47 1.47 -22.16
C LEU A 738 -8.57 1.43 -21.12
N ARG A 739 -9.11 2.58 -20.73
CA ARG A 739 -10.23 2.67 -19.79
C ARG A 739 -11.33 3.54 -20.38
N LEU A 740 -12.54 3.01 -20.33
CA LEU A 740 -13.78 3.70 -20.68
C LEU A 740 -14.58 3.94 -19.40
N THR A 741 -15.04 5.17 -19.19
CA THR A 741 -15.95 5.47 -18.08
C THR A 741 -17.20 6.16 -18.61
N TYR A 742 -18.38 5.57 -18.32
CA TYR A 742 -19.67 6.17 -18.63
C TYR A 742 -20.37 6.64 -17.37
N ARG A 743 -20.98 7.83 -17.41
CA ARG A 743 -21.66 8.46 -16.27
C ARG A 743 -23.03 8.92 -16.70
N PHE A 744 -24.06 8.24 -16.21
CA PHE A 744 -25.45 8.70 -16.33
C PHE A 744 -25.84 9.41 -15.04
N ASN A 745 -26.21 10.66 -15.13
CA ASN A 745 -26.48 11.51 -13.98
C ASN A 745 -25.32 11.50 -12.98
N GLN A 746 -25.01 12.53 -12.26
CA GLN A 746 -23.87 12.49 -11.35
C GLN A 746 -24.38 12.29 -9.93
N ALA A 747 -24.36 11.05 -9.43
CA ALA A 747 -24.65 10.76 -8.04
C ALA A 747 -23.61 11.37 -7.13
N LYS A 748 -24.05 11.85 -5.99
CA LYS A 748 -23.23 12.65 -5.09
C LYS A 748 -23.41 12.31 -3.62
N LYS A 749 -24.27 11.33 -3.31
CA LYS A 749 -24.34 10.74 -1.98
C LYS A 749 -23.59 9.43 -1.97
N GLN A 750 -22.70 9.33 -1.03
CA GLN A 750 -22.03 8.07 -0.71
C GLN A 750 -22.44 7.67 0.70
N TYR A 751 -22.40 6.40 0.98
CA TYR A 751 -22.63 5.83 2.30
C TYR A 751 -21.78 6.52 3.37
N ARG A 752 -22.29 6.80 4.59
CA ARG A 752 -21.64 7.63 5.62
C ARG A 752 -21.02 6.86 6.77
N GLY A 753 -21.02 5.55 6.77
CA GLY A 753 -20.37 4.74 7.80
C GLY A 753 -18.83 4.85 7.77
N GLU A 754 -18.21 4.73 8.92
CA GLU A 754 -16.77 4.59 9.12
C GLU A 754 -16.49 3.17 9.60
N ASN A 755 -15.46 2.49 9.09
CA ASN A 755 -15.07 1.17 9.55
C ASN A 755 -14.18 1.27 10.78
N SER A 756 -14.71 0.96 11.96
CA SER A 756 -13.94 0.90 13.21
C SER A 756 -13.09 -0.36 13.32
N ALA A 757 -13.36 -1.40 12.52
CA ALA A 757 -12.69 -2.69 12.57
C ALA A 757 -11.45 -2.80 11.65
N GLN A 758 -11.12 -1.77 10.84
CA GLN A 758 -10.14 -1.88 9.76
C GLN A 758 -8.71 -2.20 10.22
N GLU A 759 -8.28 -1.66 11.37
CA GLU A 759 -6.95 -2.01 11.91
C GLU A 759 -6.87 -3.51 12.20
N ALA A 760 -7.90 -4.05 12.83
CA ALA A 760 -7.99 -5.46 13.15
C ALA A 760 -8.02 -6.34 11.88
N VAL A 761 -8.76 -5.92 10.84
CA VAL A 761 -8.79 -6.59 9.51
C VAL A 761 -7.37 -6.61 8.92
N GLY A 762 -6.67 -5.47 8.90
CA GLY A 762 -5.31 -5.39 8.36
C GLY A 762 -4.30 -6.28 9.09
N ARG A 763 -4.43 -6.42 10.43
CA ARG A 763 -3.57 -7.31 11.22
C ARG A 763 -3.86 -8.81 11.01
N MET A 764 -5.01 -9.16 10.45
CA MET A 764 -5.38 -10.52 10.07
C MET A 764 -5.00 -10.88 8.63
N GLY A 765 -4.37 -9.98 7.89
CA GLY A 765 -4.03 -10.18 6.48
C GLY A 765 -5.18 -9.86 5.51
N GLY A 766 -6.31 -9.35 5.99
CA GLY A 766 -7.39 -8.82 5.15
C GLY A 766 -6.96 -7.55 4.41
N LYS A 767 -7.43 -7.37 3.17
CA LYS A 767 -7.10 -6.22 2.31
C LYS A 767 -7.93 -4.97 2.62
#